data_459a23559dfd4856c903b9b42e019b82
#
_entry.id   459a23559dfd4856c903b9b42e019b82
#
_cell.length_a   1.000
_cell.length_b   1.000
_cell.length_c   1.000
_cell.angle_alpha   90.00
_cell.angle_beta   90.00
_cell.angle_gamma   90.00
#
_symmetry.space_group_name_H-M   'P 1'
#
loop_
_entity.id
_entity.type
_entity.pdbx_description
1 polymer ?
#
loop_
_entity_poly.entity_id
_entity_poly.type
_entity_poly.pdbx_seq_one_letter_code
_entity_poly.pdbx_strand_id
1 'polypeptide(L)'
;MHILALAIAAAAILSAITGAQMPAAGGWSAYGDPAMYGLAVAGVMLAVTTFAARNISAFLRIFSVIFAVEYVLTTLAYLAARKGVWPDFLADMQVPMSLPVTVAVFGVIVWLISFIPVLRQITALADPYFSSNEIRTVSFGPFGSARMSESRLGILLITTLIVINQLQVAISVRLSFFNRDWFDAIQKKDAVAFWSLLLTVFSFWAAIAVASNLIEFFFESVLKISWRRWLTQRFSDNWLGRGGLYRMSLVGDGADNPDQRIADDVRGFIDNTYSYSITLLATVSNLVSFSIILWTIPADFVIPGTDIVVPGLPFWIALIYSTLGTWLTHRIGRPLIRLDFMKERFEADFRFTLARLREYSEQVSLLRGERSERDRINNRFGNILRNYFEIVSRQLKLSTFTSSFFQASVVIPYVIVAPYYFLGKISLGQMSQTAGAFGRVESAMTFFIARYSSLAAFKAVIDRLTSFGAAIEKAAGLGKTPPRLEAEKSATRDLTLRDLSLTLPNGREIVALKSIDLKAGQATLVNGPSGSGKSTMFRAIAGIWPYGRGAIAFPAGEDGHPIEVMLLPQRPYIAAGTLKRAASYPGIESDYTDEQVRNALTKARLPLLVDQLDVEEAWGQRLSGGEQQRLSIAHALLAKPSWLFLDEATSALDEKLEGEIYRMLKVELPGTTIVSIGHRSTLVELHDARIEMQPSDNGAFTPVNMPA
;
A
#
# COMPACT_ATOMS: atom_id res chain seq x y z
N MET A 1 -23.73 -4.83 -15.07
CA MET A 1 -24.11 -5.99 -14.23
C MET A 1 -25.46 -6.61 -14.65
N HIS A 2 -26.55 -5.86 -14.78
CA HIS A 2 -27.86 -6.41 -15.18
C HIS A 2 -27.81 -7.15 -16.53
N ILE A 3 -27.22 -6.55 -17.56
CA ILE A 3 -27.10 -7.16 -18.89
C ILE A 3 -26.29 -8.44 -18.84
N LEU A 4 -25.19 -8.44 -18.09
CA LEU A 4 -24.35 -9.63 -17.91
C LEU A 4 -25.09 -10.74 -17.16
N ALA A 5 -25.80 -10.43 -16.09
CA ALA A 5 -26.61 -11.41 -15.35
C ALA A 5 -27.70 -12.03 -16.25
N LEU A 6 -28.32 -11.25 -17.12
CA LEU A 6 -29.27 -11.75 -18.11
C LEU A 6 -28.59 -12.62 -19.16
N ALA A 7 -27.42 -12.25 -19.66
CA ALA A 7 -26.65 -13.06 -20.60
C ALA A 7 -26.24 -14.41 -20.01
N ILE A 8 -25.79 -14.42 -18.73
CA ILE A 8 -25.48 -15.66 -18.02
C ILE A 8 -26.73 -16.53 -17.86
N ALA A 9 -27.85 -15.93 -17.44
CA ALA A 9 -29.10 -16.66 -17.28
C ALA A 9 -29.58 -17.26 -18.62
N ALA A 10 -29.44 -16.53 -19.73
CA ALA A 10 -29.75 -17.03 -21.04
C ALA A 10 -28.86 -18.22 -21.46
N ALA A 11 -27.55 -18.15 -21.20
CA ALA A 11 -26.61 -19.24 -21.45
C ALA A 11 -26.93 -20.47 -20.58
N ALA A 12 -27.31 -20.26 -19.32
CA ALA A 12 -27.73 -21.33 -18.40
C ALA A 12 -29.03 -22.02 -18.87
N ILE A 13 -30.01 -21.24 -19.29
CA ILE A 13 -31.27 -21.75 -19.86
C ILE A 13 -30.98 -22.54 -21.16
N LEU A 14 -30.14 -22.03 -22.05
CA LEU A 14 -29.73 -22.71 -23.26
C LEU A 14 -29.06 -24.07 -22.98
N SER A 15 -28.23 -24.13 -21.93
CA SER A 15 -27.60 -25.36 -21.46
C SER A 15 -28.63 -26.37 -20.97
N ALA A 16 -29.61 -25.93 -20.16
CA ALA A 16 -30.70 -26.79 -19.67
C ALA A 16 -31.55 -27.34 -20.80
N ILE A 17 -31.95 -26.50 -21.81
CA ILE A 17 -32.72 -26.93 -22.96
C ILE A 17 -31.93 -27.96 -23.79
N THR A 18 -30.64 -27.69 -24.04
CA THR A 18 -29.79 -28.63 -24.79
C THR A 18 -29.63 -29.96 -24.03
N GLY A 19 -29.49 -29.91 -22.70
CA GLY A 19 -29.44 -31.09 -21.84
C GLY A 19 -30.72 -31.94 -21.92
N ALA A 20 -31.88 -31.33 -21.93
CA ALA A 20 -33.17 -32.02 -22.07
C ALA A 20 -33.36 -32.72 -23.42
N GLN A 21 -32.69 -32.23 -24.47
CA GLN A 21 -32.77 -32.79 -25.85
C GLN A 21 -31.77 -33.92 -26.13
N MET A 22 -30.80 -34.15 -25.23
CA MET A 22 -29.77 -35.17 -25.42
C MET A 22 -30.07 -36.43 -24.62
N PRO A 23 -29.84 -37.63 -25.21
CA PRO A 23 -29.97 -38.89 -24.48
C PRO A 23 -28.92 -38.95 -23.36
N ALA A 24 -29.32 -39.30 -22.16
CA ALA A 24 -28.39 -39.49 -21.05
C ALA A 24 -27.54 -40.76 -21.26
N ALA A 25 -26.26 -40.66 -21.00
CA ALA A 25 -25.38 -41.79 -20.86
C ALA A 25 -25.64 -42.44 -19.48
N GLY A 26 -26.31 -43.59 -19.43
CA GLY A 26 -26.62 -44.30 -18.19
C GLY A 26 -28.11 -44.26 -17.80
N GLY A 27 -28.50 -44.94 -16.71
CA GLY A 27 -29.89 -45.21 -16.30
C GLY A 27 -30.81 -44.02 -15.98
N TRP A 28 -30.39 -42.78 -16.23
CA TRP A 28 -31.15 -41.52 -16.06
C TRP A 28 -31.72 -40.99 -17.37
N SER A 29 -31.87 -41.83 -18.39
CA SER A 29 -32.29 -41.49 -19.75
C SER A 29 -33.63 -40.73 -19.87
N ALA A 30 -34.49 -40.78 -18.85
CA ALA A 30 -35.80 -40.11 -18.88
C ALA A 30 -35.71 -38.58 -18.66
N TYR A 31 -34.59 -38.06 -18.09
CA TYR A 31 -34.45 -36.66 -17.70
C TYR A 31 -33.35 -35.87 -18.45
N GLY A 32 -32.73 -36.48 -19.48
CA GLY A 32 -31.64 -35.85 -20.24
C GLY A 32 -30.26 -35.94 -19.59
N ASP A 33 -29.27 -35.16 -20.07
CA ASP A 33 -27.89 -35.20 -19.61
C ASP A 33 -27.71 -34.42 -18.25
N PRO A 34 -27.47 -35.11 -17.11
CA PRO A 34 -27.34 -34.47 -15.79
C PRO A 34 -26.17 -33.49 -15.73
N ALA A 35 -25.16 -33.66 -16.56
CA ALA A 35 -24.00 -32.77 -16.61
C ALA A 35 -24.38 -31.37 -17.13
N MET A 36 -25.29 -31.32 -18.12
CA MET A 36 -25.81 -30.06 -18.67
C MET A 36 -26.69 -29.29 -17.66
N TYR A 37 -27.43 -30.00 -16.82
CA TYR A 37 -28.17 -29.37 -15.72
C TYR A 37 -27.24 -28.83 -14.66
N GLY A 38 -26.14 -29.52 -14.37
CA GLY A 38 -25.07 -29.01 -13.48
C GLY A 38 -24.48 -27.68 -13.99
N LEU A 39 -24.21 -27.60 -15.28
CA LEU A 39 -23.77 -26.37 -15.95
C LEU A 39 -24.81 -25.25 -15.84
N ALA A 40 -26.07 -25.56 -16.03
CA ALA A 40 -27.17 -24.59 -15.90
C ALA A 40 -27.31 -24.07 -14.47
N VAL A 41 -27.24 -24.93 -13.48
CA VAL A 41 -27.28 -24.54 -12.05
C VAL A 41 -26.10 -23.62 -11.70
N ALA A 42 -24.88 -23.97 -12.13
CA ALA A 42 -23.71 -23.12 -11.94
C ALA A 42 -23.90 -21.73 -12.57
N GLY A 43 -24.49 -21.66 -13.78
CA GLY A 43 -24.84 -20.43 -14.44
C GLY A 43 -25.87 -19.59 -13.69
N VAL A 44 -26.92 -20.20 -13.15
CA VAL A 44 -27.91 -19.49 -12.34
C VAL A 44 -27.28 -18.89 -11.08
N MET A 45 -26.44 -19.68 -10.37
CA MET A 45 -25.69 -19.18 -9.20
C MET A 45 -24.79 -18.00 -9.58
N LEU A 46 -24.09 -18.07 -10.71
CA LEU A 46 -23.25 -16.97 -11.20
C LEU A 46 -24.09 -15.76 -11.59
N ALA A 47 -25.25 -15.93 -12.22
CA ALA A 47 -26.15 -14.83 -12.57
C ALA A 47 -26.62 -14.06 -11.33
N VAL A 48 -27.03 -14.77 -10.28
CA VAL A 48 -27.46 -14.19 -8.99
C VAL A 48 -26.31 -13.42 -8.34
N THR A 49 -25.13 -14.04 -8.24
CA THR A 49 -23.96 -13.40 -7.63
C THR A 49 -23.44 -12.23 -8.46
N THR A 50 -23.49 -12.29 -9.79
CA THR A 50 -23.16 -11.18 -10.68
C THR A 50 -24.14 -10.01 -10.50
N PHE A 51 -25.42 -10.28 -10.36
CA PHE A 51 -26.41 -9.23 -10.06
C PHE A 51 -26.13 -8.57 -8.71
N ALA A 52 -25.84 -9.35 -7.67
CA ALA A 52 -25.50 -8.88 -6.33
C ALA A 52 -24.13 -8.14 -6.29
N ALA A 53 -23.23 -8.45 -7.21
CA ALA A 53 -21.89 -7.85 -7.27
C ALA A 53 -21.87 -6.34 -7.60
N ARG A 54 -23.00 -5.74 -7.94
CA ARG A 54 -23.10 -4.26 -8.06
C ARG A 54 -22.80 -3.53 -6.74
N ASN A 55 -22.97 -4.20 -5.61
CA ASN A 55 -22.80 -3.64 -4.28
C ASN A 55 -21.43 -3.96 -3.64
N ILE A 56 -20.57 -4.68 -4.37
CA ILE A 56 -19.20 -4.99 -3.92
C ILE A 56 -18.21 -3.93 -4.43
N SER A 57 -16.97 -4.00 -3.97
CA SER A 57 -15.90 -3.09 -4.33
C SER A 57 -15.64 -3.01 -5.83
N ALA A 58 -15.13 -1.86 -6.30
CA ALA A 58 -14.77 -1.67 -7.72
C ALA A 58 -13.71 -2.67 -8.17
N PHE A 59 -12.72 -2.96 -7.34
CA PHE A 59 -11.65 -3.93 -7.63
C PHE A 59 -12.21 -5.36 -7.80
N LEU A 60 -13.01 -5.87 -6.86
CA LEU A 60 -13.59 -7.22 -6.97
C LEU A 60 -14.62 -7.33 -8.10
N ARG A 61 -15.31 -6.24 -8.42
CA ARG A 61 -16.26 -6.21 -9.52
C ARG A 61 -15.62 -6.48 -10.88
N ILE A 62 -14.35 -6.10 -11.08
CA ILE A 62 -13.59 -6.40 -12.29
C ILE A 62 -13.52 -7.93 -12.50
N PHE A 63 -13.14 -8.67 -11.45
CA PHE A 63 -13.10 -10.14 -11.51
C PHE A 63 -14.48 -10.75 -11.81
N SER A 64 -15.52 -10.26 -11.12
CA SER A 64 -16.90 -10.74 -11.38
C SER A 64 -17.34 -10.52 -12.80
N VAL A 65 -16.99 -9.38 -13.42
CA VAL A 65 -17.33 -9.08 -14.84
C VAL A 65 -16.57 -10.02 -15.77
N ILE A 66 -15.28 -10.25 -15.54
CA ILE A 66 -14.45 -11.12 -16.38
C ILE A 66 -15.01 -12.55 -16.36
N PHE A 67 -15.23 -13.12 -15.17
CA PHE A 67 -15.79 -14.47 -15.05
C PHE A 67 -17.20 -14.59 -15.61
N ALA A 68 -18.00 -13.53 -15.53
CA ALA A 68 -19.31 -13.48 -16.17
C ALA A 68 -19.20 -13.60 -17.70
N VAL A 69 -18.29 -12.85 -18.32
CA VAL A 69 -18.03 -12.88 -19.76
C VAL A 69 -17.43 -14.23 -20.18
N GLU A 70 -16.42 -14.72 -19.46
CA GLU A 70 -15.79 -16.02 -19.71
C GLU A 70 -16.78 -17.18 -19.63
N TYR A 71 -17.69 -17.16 -18.65
CA TYR A 71 -18.74 -18.18 -18.53
C TYR A 71 -19.63 -18.21 -19.77
N VAL A 72 -20.11 -17.05 -20.23
CA VAL A 72 -20.95 -16.96 -21.42
C VAL A 72 -20.20 -17.49 -22.65
N LEU A 73 -18.97 -17.02 -22.87
CA LEU A 73 -18.16 -17.42 -24.03
C LEU A 73 -17.83 -18.91 -24.03
N THR A 74 -17.38 -19.44 -22.87
CA THR A 74 -17.00 -20.86 -22.75
C THR A 74 -18.20 -21.78 -22.81
N THR A 75 -19.35 -21.38 -22.26
CA THR A 75 -20.61 -22.13 -22.41
C THR A 75 -21.09 -22.17 -23.85
N LEU A 76 -21.08 -21.03 -24.55
CA LEU A 76 -21.47 -21.00 -25.97
C LEU A 76 -20.52 -21.83 -26.84
N ALA A 77 -19.21 -21.74 -26.62
CA ALA A 77 -18.19 -22.53 -27.29
C ALA A 77 -18.40 -24.04 -27.05
N TYR A 78 -18.65 -24.44 -25.81
CA TYR A 78 -18.95 -25.83 -25.45
C TYR A 78 -20.22 -26.35 -26.15
N LEU A 79 -21.29 -25.55 -26.16
CA LEU A 79 -22.54 -25.91 -26.83
C LEU A 79 -22.37 -26.00 -28.34
N ALA A 80 -21.60 -25.11 -28.96
CA ALA A 80 -21.28 -25.14 -30.39
C ALA A 80 -20.51 -26.42 -30.77
N ALA A 81 -19.52 -26.80 -29.98
CA ALA A 81 -18.77 -28.04 -30.16
C ALA A 81 -19.68 -29.28 -30.07
N ARG A 82 -20.57 -29.31 -29.07
CA ARG A 82 -21.57 -30.41 -28.91
C ARG A 82 -22.58 -30.51 -30.07
N LYS A 83 -22.95 -29.41 -30.67
CA LYS A 83 -23.90 -29.38 -31.82
C LYS A 83 -23.22 -29.58 -33.17
N GLY A 84 -21.90 -29.84 -33.23
CA GLY A 84 -21.16 -30.03 -34.48
C GLY A 84 -20.94 -28.76 -35.30
N VAL A 85 -21.13 -27.57 -34.69
CA VAL A 85 -20.91 -26.27 -35.34
C VAL A 85 -19.48 -25.75 -35.09
N TRP A 86 -18.65 -26.56 -34.42
CA TRP A 86 -17.26 -26.18 -34.10
C TRP A 86 -16.39 -26.21 -35.36
N PRO A 87 -15.58 -25.20 -35.65
CA PRO A 87 -14.75 -25.14 -36.85
C PRO A 87 -13.71 -26.26 -36.88
N ASP A 88 -13.51 -26.91 -38.03
CA ASP A 88 -12.57 -28.03 -38.16
C ASP A 88 -11.13 -27.67 -37.85
N PHE A 89 -10.69 -26.44 -38.11
CA PHE A 89 -9.34 -25.99 -37.79
C PHE A 89 -9.12 -25.81 -36.27
N LEU A 90 -10.17 -25.83 -35.45
CA LEU A 90 -10.14 -25.80 -33.99
C LEU A 90 -10.56 -27.14 -33.38
N ALA A 91 -10.63 -28.22 -34.15
CA ALA A 91 -11.11 -29.52 -33.67
C ALA A 91 -10.34 -30.00 -32.39
N ASP A 92 -9.04 -29.75 -32.34
CA ASP A 92 -8.17 -30.07 -31.18
C ASP A 92 -8.30 -29.11 -29.99
N MET A 93 -9.04 -28.01 -30.14
CA MET A 93 -9.23 -26.97 -29.15
C MET A 93 -10.65 -26.94 -28.57
N GLN A 94 -11.35 -28.07 -28.56
CA GLN A 94 -12.69 -28.12 -27.99
C GLN A 94 -12.69 -27.77 -26.53
N VAL A 95 -13.61 -26.88 -26.13
CA VAL A 95 -13.77 -26.43 -24.74
C VAL A 95 -14.34 -27.57 -23.90
N PRO A 96 -13.64 -28.07 -22.87
CA PRO A 96 -14.18 -29.08 -21.99
C PRO A 96 -15.30 -28.49 -21.11
N MET A 97 -16.27 -29.30 -20.75
CA MET A 97 -17.37 -28.90 -19.85
C MET A 97 -16.91 -28.37 -18.50
N SER A 98 -15.77 -28.83 -18.03
CA SER A 98 -15.16 -28.38 -16.79
C SER A 98 -14.86 -26.87 -16.76
N LEU A 99 -14.53 -26.29 -17.91
CA LEU A 99 -14.10 -24.89 -17.97
C LEU A 99 -15.23 -23.92 -17.61
N PRO A 100 -16.42 -23.91 -18.24
CA PRO A 100 -17.49 -23.00 -17.84
C PRO A 100 -17.97 -23.22 -16.39
N VAL A 101 -17.96 -24.47 -15.91
CA VAL A 101 -18.29 -24.76 -14.48
C VAL A 101 -17.26 -24.13 -13.56
N THR A 102 -15.98 -24.27 -13.87
CA THR A 102 -14.89 -23.66 -13.09
C THR A 102 -15.02 -22.14 -13.02
N VAL A 103 -15.26 -21.51 -14.16
CA VAL A 103 -15.45 -20.06 -14.28
C VAL A 103 -16.66 -19.61 -13.46
N ALA A 104 -17.77 -20.36 -13.49
CA ALA A 104 -18.94 -20.04 -12.68
C ALA A 104 -18.64 -20.12 -11.16
N VAL A 105 -17.92 -21.16 -10.73
CA VAL A 105 -17.49 -21.33 -9.33
C VAL A 105 -16.61 -20.14 -8.89
N PHE A 106 -15.69 -19.68 -9.77
CA PHE A 106 -14.87 -18.50 -9.46
C PHE A 106 -15.70 -17.24 -9.26
N GLY A 107 -16.65 -16.97 -10.13
CA GLY A 107 -17.51 -15.80 -9.99
C GLY A 107 -18.30 -15.81 -8.66
N VAL A 108 -18.76 -16.98 -8.23
CA VAL A 108 -19.41 -17.16 -6.93
C VAL A 108 -18.41 -16.95 -5.77
N ILE A 109 -17.19 -17.50 -5.87
CA ILE A 109 -16.14 -17.32 -4.87
C ILE A 109 -15.80 -15.83 -4.71
N VAL A 110 -15.63 -15.07 -5.79
CA VAL A 110 -15.36 -13.62 -5.73
C VAL A 110 -16.42 -12.89 -4.94
N TRP A 111 -17.69 -13.24 -5.12
CA TRP A 111 -18.77 -12.66 -4.33
C TRP A 111 -18.70 -13.06 -2.86
N LEU A 112 -18.46 -14.33 -2.55
CA LEU A 112 -18.33 -14.83 -1.17
C LEU A 112 -17.17 -14.20 -0.41
N ILE A 113 -16.01 -14.07 -1.02
CA ILE A 113 -14.82 -13.50 -0.37
C ILE A 113 -14.99 -12.01 -0.07
N SER A 114 -15.89 -11.29 -0.77
CA SER A 114 -16.19 -9.88 -0.50
C SER A 114 -16.71 -9.63 0.92
N PHE A 115 -17.20 -10.64 1.61
CA PHE A 115 -17.68 -10.56 2.99
C PHE A 115 -16.56 -10.71 4.03
N ILE A 116 -15.37 -11.13 3.62
CA ILE A 116 -14.23 -11.31 4.54
C ILE A 116 -13.70 -9.92 4.97
N PRO A 117 -13.60 -9.64 6.31
CA PRO A 117 -13.22 -8.32 6.81
C PRO A 117 -11.87 -7.80 6.27
N VAL A 118 -10.87 -8.67 6.18
CA VAL A 118 -9.54 -8.31 5.65
C VAL A 118 -9.63 -7.86 4.18
N LEU A 119 -10.44 -8.56 3.37
CA LEU A 119 -10.62 -8.18 1.96
C LEU A 119 -11.39 -6.87 1.79
N ARG A 120 -12.29 -6.53 2.70
CA ARG A 120 -12.91 -5.20 2.73
C ARG A 120 -11.88 -4.09 3.00
N GLN A 121 -10.91 -4.32 3.89
CA GLN A 121 -9.82 -3.37 4.13
C GLN A 121 -8.93 -3.22 2.89
N ILE A 122 -8.55 -4.34 2.25
CA ILE A 122 -7.76 -4.32 1.00
C ILE A 122 -8.50 -3.51 -0.07
N THR A 123 -9.77 -3.81 -0.27
CA THR A 123 -10.56 -3.15 -1.32
C THR A 123 -10.82 -1.68 -1.01
N ALA A 124 -11.00 -1.28 0.25
CA ALA A 124 -11.14 0.12 0.64
C ALA A 124 -9.89 0.95 0.27
N LEU A 125 -8.68 0.34 0.33
CA LEU A 125 -7.43 0.98 -0.10
C LEU A 125 -7.23 0.93 -1.63
N ALA A 126 -7.75 -0.11 -2.31
CA ALA A 126 -7.59 -0.31 -3.74
C ALA A 126 -8.63 0.46 -4.58
N ASP A 127 -9.89 0.47 -4.17
CA ASP A 127 -11.02 1.04 -4.91
C ASP A 127 -10.84 2.48 -5.38
N PRO A 128 -10.23 3.39 -4.59
CA PRO A 128 -10.01 4.75 -5.03
C PRO A 128 -9.18 4.87 -6.32
N TYR A 129 -8.22 3.98 -6.55
CA TYR A 129 -7.45 3.94 -7.80
C TYR A 129 -8.31 3.48 -8.99
N PHE A 130 -9.07 2.39 -8.79
CA PHE A 130 -9.92 1.81 -9.84
C PHE A 130 -11.21 2.61 -10.11
N SER A 131 -11.45 3.68 -9.36
CA SER A 131 -12.57 4.62 -9.55
C SER A 131 -12.13 6.05 -9.86
N SER A 132 -10.82 6.33 -9.95
CA SER A 132 -10.28 7.66 -10.22
C SER A 132 -10.54 8.11 -11.65
N ASN A 133 -11.07 9.32 -11.81
CA ASN A 133 -11.30 9.95 -13.12
C ASN A 133 -10.15 10.86 -13.58
N GLU A 134 -9.03 10.87 -12.85
CA GLU A 134 -7.86 11.67 -13.21
C GLU A 134 -7.30 11.25 -14.56
N ILE A 135 -7.24 12.19 -15.52
CA ILE A 135 -6.74 11.93 -16.87
C ILE A 135 -5.23 12.20 -16.90
N ARG A 136 -4.48 11.24 -17.42
CA ARG A 136 -3.03 11.36 -17.52
C ARG A 136 -2.50 10.76 -18.81
N THR A 137 -1.31 11.24 -19.22
CA THR A 137 -0.51 10.61 -20.27
C THR A 137 0.37 9.54 -19.63
N VAL A 138 0.14 8.30 -20.01
CA VAL A 138 0.90 7.11 -19.54
C VAL A 138 1.84 6.70 -20.66
N SER A 139 3.13 6.58 -20.34
CA SER A 139 4.14 6.05 -21.25
C SER A 139 4.25 4.54 -21.11
N PHE A 140 4.16 3.82 -22.22
CA PHE A 140 4.40 2.39 -22.31
C PHE A 140 5.83 2.09 -22.82
N GLY A 141 6.78 2.97 -22.54
CA GLY A 141 8.15 2.83 -23.01
C GLY A 141 8.23 2.87 -24.55
N PRO A 142 8.83 1.84 -25.17
CA PRO A 142 8.98 1.81 -26.64
C PRO A 142 7.67 1.68 -27.41
N PHE A 143 6.56 1.32 -26.73
CA PHE A 143 5.23 1.17 -27.35
C PHE A 143 4.42 2.47 -27.41
N GLY A 144 5.04 3.61 -27.05
CA GLY A 144 4.40 4.93 -27.13
C GLY A 144 3.73 5.39 -25.86
N SER A 145 2.84 6.38 -25.98
CA SER A 145 2.09 6.93 -24.85
C SER A 145 0.62 7.07 -25.18
N ALA A 146 -0.26 6.88 -24.19
CA ALA A 146 -1.69 7.07 -24.32
C ALA A 146 -2.24 7.99 -23.22
N ARG A 147 -3.20 8.84 -23.57
CA ARG A 147 -3.91 9.70 -22.62
C ARG A 147 -5.22 9.04 -22.20
N MET A 148 -5.29 8.62 -20.95
CA MET A 148 -6.48 7.95 -20.40
C MET A 148 -6.64 8.21 -18.89
N SER A 149 -7.83 7.89 -18.34
CA SER A 149 -8.02 7.98 -16.88
C SER A 149 -7.31 6.84 -16.16
N GLU A 150 -6.83 7.10 -14.95
CA GLU A 150 -6.15 6.10 -14.11
C GLU A 150 -7.02 4.85 -13.88
N SER A 151 -8.33 5.03 -13.68
CA SER A 151 -9.26 3.89 -13.54
C SER A 151 -9.35 3.04 -14.80
N ARG A 152 -9.44 3.64 -15.99
CA ARG A 152 -9.49 2.89 -17.25
C ARG A 152 -8.20 2.12 -17.49
N LEU A 153 -7.06 2.75 -17.22
CA LEU A 153 -5.76 2.09 -17.30
C LEU A 153 -5.71 0.89 -16.35
N GLY A 154 -6.03 1.10 -15.07
CA GLY A 154 -6.01 0.04 -14.06
C GLY A 154 -6.94 -1.13 -14.41
N ILE A 155 -8.17 -0.84 -14.85
CA ILE A 155 -9.14 -1.85 -15.28
C ILE A 155 -8.62 -2.63 -16.50
N LEU A 156 -8.10 -1.94 -17.52
CA LEU A 156 -7.56 -2.58 -18.72
C LEU A 156 -6.40 -3.53 -18.36
N LEU A 157 -5.43 -3.04 -17.58
CA LEU A 157 -4.25 -3.81 -17.22
C LEU A 157 -4.60 -5.04 -16.37
N ILE A 158 -5.42 -4.89 -15.31
CA ILE A 158 -5.80 -6.02 -14.46
C ILE A 158 -6.65 -7.04 -15.23
N THR A 159 -7.54 -6.59 -16.13
CA THR A 159 -8.31 -7.47 -16.99
C THR A 159 -7.41 -8.29 -17.90
N THR A 160 -6.45 -7.64 -18.57
CA THR A 160 -5.48 -8.33 -19.43
C THR A 160 -4.65 -9.35 -18.63
N LEU A 161 -4.19 -8.99 -17.43
CA LEU A 161 -3.43 -9.88 -16.55
C LEU A 161 -4.24 -11.10 -16.09
N ILE A 162 -5.52 -10.92 -15.78
CA ILE A 162 -6.41 -12.05 -15.44
C ILE A 162 -6.57 -12.98 -16.64
N VAL A 163 -6.81 -12.44 -17.83
CA VAL A 163 -6.95 -13.25 -19.07
C VAL A 163 -5.66 -14.00 -19.38
N ILE A 164 -4.49 -13.36 -19.25
CA ILE A 164 -3.19 -14.02 -19.43
C ILE A 164 -3.01 -15.14 -18.43
N ASN A 165 -3.36 -14.92 -17.16
CA ASN A 165 -3.28 -15.94 -16.12
C ASN A 165 -4.15 -17.16 -16.43
N GLN A 166 -5.39 -16.96 -16.89
CA GLN A 166 -6.27 -18.05 -17.32
C GLN A 166 -5.73 -18.78 -18.57
N LEU A 167 -5.16 -18.04 -19.51
CA LEU A 167 -4.48 -18.63 -20.66
C LEU A 167 -3.31 -19.54 -20.23
N GLN A 168 -2.49 -19.12 -19.26
CA GLN A 168 -1.38 -19.92 -18.74
C GLN A 168 -1.88 -21.23 -18.08
N VAL A 169 -3.01 -21.18 -17.35
CA VAL A 169 -3.65 -22.40 -16.82
C VAL A 169 -4.11 -23.31 -17.97
N ALA A 170 -4.75 -22.76 -18.98
CA ALA A 170 -5.18 -23.52 -20.15
C ALA A 170 -3.99 -24.17 -20.88
N ILE A 171 -2.88 -23.45 -21.05
CA ILE A 171 -1.62 -23.99 -21.61
C ILE A 171 -1.10 -25.14 -20.73
N SER A 172 -1.11 -24.99 -19.40
CA SER A 172 -0.67 -26.04 -18.47
C SER A 172 -1.51 -27.31 -18.61
N VAL A 173 -2.82 -27.17 -18.74
CA VAL A 173 -3.74 -28.30 -19.00
C VAL A 173 -3.45 -28.93 -20.36
N ARG A 174 -3.28 -28.13 -21.43
CA ARG A 174 -2.98 -28.65 -22.78
C ARG A 174 -1.64 -29.40 -22.83
N LEU A 175 -0.62 -28.86 -22.15
CA LEU A 175 0.67 -29.56 -22.04
C LEU A 175 0.58 -30.85 -21.21
N SER A 176 -0.35 -30.97 -20.27
CA SER A 176 -0.62 -32.24 -19.57
C SER A 176 -1.18 -33.31 -20.53
N PHE A 177 -2.06 -32.95 -21.45
CA PHE A 177 -2.53 -33.86 -22.50
C PHE A 177 -1.45 -34.17 -23.53
N PHE A 178 -0.64 -33.17 -23.92
CA PHE A 178 0.55 -33.41 -24.74
C PHE A 178 1.47 -34.47 -24.11
N ASN A 179 1.79 -34.34 -22.82
CA ASN A 179 2.64 -35.31 -22.12
C ASN A 179 2.04 -36.71 -22.19
N ARG A 180 0.73 -36.87 -22.01
CA ARG A 180 0.05 -38.16 -22.15
C ARG A 180 0.28 -38.75 -23.53
N ASP A 181 -0.06 -38.01 -24.60
CA ASP A 181 -0.02 -38.50 -25.96
C ASP A 181 1.43 -38.79 -26.41
N TRP A 182 2.39 -37.98 -25.92
CA TRP A 182 3.81 -38.14 -26.22
C TRP A 182 4.42 -39.38 -25.54
N PHE A 183 4.09 -39.68 -24.29
CA PHE A 183 4.51 -40.91 -23.62
C PHE A 183 3.84 -42.15 -24.21
N ASP A 184 2.61 -42.03 -24.70
CA ASP A 184 1.91 -43.11 -25.41
C ASP A 184 2.59 -43.41 -26.77
N ALA A 185 3.08 -42.40 -27.48
CA ALA A 185 3.89 -42.59 -28.68
C ALA A 185 5.21 -43.30 -28.38
N ILE A 186 5.88 -42.98 -27.25
CA ILE A 186 7.06 -43.70 -26.80
C ILE A 186 6.75 -45.17 -26.49
N GLN A 187 5.67 -45.43 -25.75
CA GLN A 187 5.24 -46.80 -25.42
C GLN A 187 4.97 -47.63 -26.67
N LYS A 188 4.34 -47.01 -27.69
CA LYS A 188 4.02 -47.66 -28.99
C LYS A 188 5.24 -47.72 -29.93
N LYS A 189 6.37 -47.09 -29.58
CA LYS A 189 7.58 -46.92 -30.42
C LYS A 189 7.29 -46.23 -31.76
N ASP A 190 6.27 -45.30 -31.76
CA ASP A 190 5.88 -44.52 -32.91
C ASP A 190 6.75 -43.27 -33.02
N ALA A 191 7.82 -43.34 -33.77
CA ALA A 191 8.73 -42.23 -34.00
C ALA A 191 8.10 -41.06 -34.75
N VAL A 192 7.15 -41.32 -35.65
CA VAL A 192 6.48 -40.26 -36.41
C VAL A 192 5.59 -39.42 -35.49
N ALA A 193 4.75 -40.07 -34.69
CA ALA A 193 3.92 -39.39 -33.70
C ALA A 193 4.76 -38.65 -32.69
N PHE A 194 5.87 -39.22 -32.19
CA PHE A 194 6.78 -38.60 -31.22
C PHE A 194 7.30 -37.26 -31.74
N TRP A 195 7.90 -37.22 -32.92
CA TRP A 195 8.47 -36.00 -33.49
C TRP A 195 7.39 -34.99 -33.92
N SER A 196 6.27 -35.46 -34.47
CA SER A 196 5.15 -34.61 -34.81
C SER A 196 4.62 -33.86 -33.55
N LEU A 197 4.30 -34.58 -32.48
CA LEU A 197 3.81 -33.97 -31.23
C LEU A 197 4.80 -32.96 -30.64
N LEU A 198 6.09 -33.30 -30.63
CA LEU A 198 7.15 -32.41 -30.11
C LEU A 198 7.26 -31.12 -30.92
N LEU A 199 7.33 -31.24 -32.25
CA LEU A 199 7.58 -30.08 -33.12
C LEU A 199 6.34 -29.22 -33.37
N THR A 200 5.16 -29.80 -33.42
CA THR A 200 3.94 -29.05 -33.71
C THR A 200 3.21 -28.63 -32.45
N VAL A 201 2.93 -29.56 -31.54
CA VAL A 201 2.12 -29.26 -30.34
C VAL A 201 2.94 -28.58 -29.25
N PHE A 202 4.03 -29.24 -28.82
CA PHE A 202 4.84 -28.70 -27.71
C PHE A 202 5.47 -27.36 -28.07
N SER A 203 6.17 -27.27 -29.23
CA SER A 203 6.89 -26.06 -29.61
C SER A 203 5.95 -24.85 -29.75
N PHE A 204 4.74 -25.05 -30.31
CA PHE A 204 3.72 -24.02 -30.44
C PHE A 204 3.25 -23.51 -29.08
N TRP A 205 2.82 -24.42 -28.18
CA TRP A 205 2.30 -24.03 -26.87
C TRP A 205 3.39 -23.51 -25.93
N ALA A 206 4.62 -24.02 -26.03
CA ALA A 206 5.77 -23.49 -25.30
C ALA A 206 6.11 -22.05 -25.73
N ALA A 207 6.07 -21.76 -27.04
CA ALA A 207 6.28 -20.40 -27.54
C ALA A 207 5.22 -19.43 -27.00
N ILE A 208 3.94 -19.85 -27.02
CA ILE A 208 2.84 -19.05 -26.44
C ILE A 208 3.03 -18.86 -24.92
N ALA A 209 3.47 -19.89 -24.19
CA ALA A 209 3.76 -19.80 -22.76
C ALA A 209 4.84 -18.77 -22.47
N VAL A 210 5.95 -18.79 -23.22
CA VAL A 210 7.03 -17.81 -23.08
C VAL A 210 6.54 -16.39 -23.40
N ALA A 211 5.82 -16.24 -24.53
CA ALA A 211 5.26 -14.95 -24.91
C ALA A 211 4.29 -14.40 -23.86
N SER A 212 3.40 -15.25 -23.32
CA SER A 212 2.46 -14.85 -22.27
C SER A 212 3.14 -14.40 -21.00
N ASN A 213 4.22 -15.08 -20.58
CA ASN A 213 5.00 -14.69 -19.41
C ASN A 213 5.69 -13.32 -19.60
N LEU A 214 6.23 -13.04 -20.78
CA LEU A 214 6.87 -11.75 -21.08
C LEU A 214 5.83 -10.61 -21.09
N ILE A 215 4.66 -10.87 -21.69
CA ILE A 215 3.57 -9.90 -21.74
C ILE A 215 3.02 -9.64 -20.33
N GLU A 216 2.85 -10.70 -19.52
CA GLU A 216 2.45 -10.58 -18.12
C GLU A 216 3.41 -9.69 -17.34
N PHE A 217 4.71 -9.98 -17.40
CA PHE A 217 5.74 -9.19 -16.71
C PHE A 217 5.68 -7.71 -17.09
N PHE A 218 5.48 -7.39 -18.36
CA PHE A 218 5.37 -6.02 -18.83
C PHE A 218 4.13 -5.32 -18.26
N PHE A 219 2.95 -5.91 -18.39
CA PHE A 219 1.71 -5.30 -17.90
C PHE A 219 1.64 -5.23 -16.38
N GLU A 220 2.16 -6.23 -15.69
CA GLU A 220 2.34 -6.21 -14.23
C GLU A 220 3.18 -5.02 -13.79
N SER A 221 4.34 -4.81 -14.43
CA SER A 221 5.25 -3.71 -14.11
C SER A 221 4.59 -2.35 -14.34
N VAL A 222 3.86 -2.18 -15.46
CA VAL A 222 3.13 -0.94 -15.75
C VAL A 222 2.00 -0.69 -14.74
N LEU A 223 1.25 -1.73 -14.37
CA LEU A 223 0.17 -1.63 -13.38
C LEU A 223 0.74 -1.21 -12.01
N LYS A 224 1.75 -1.92 -11.53
CA LYS A 224 2.34 -1.68 -10.21
C LYS A 224 2.91 -0.27 -10.08
N ILE A 225 3.67 0.20 -11.08
CA ILE A 225 4.26 1.54 -11.02
C ILE A 225 3.21 2.66 -11.15
N SER A 226 2.20 2.47 -11.98
CA SER A 226 1.11 3.44 -12.13
C SER A 226 0.28 3.56 -10.85
N TRP A 227 -0.10 2.44 -10.27
CA TRP A 227 -0.86 2.39 -9.03
C TRP A 227 -0.04 2.94 -7.84
N ARG A 228 1.26 2.56 -7.74
CA ARG A 228 2.16 3.09 -6.72
C ARG A 228 2.29 4.60 -6.80
N ARG A 229 2.51 5.14 -7.99
CA ARG A 229 2.59 6.59 -8.19
C ARG A 229 1.33 7.30 -7.68
N TRP A 230 0.15 6.83 -8.12
CA TRP A 230 -1.12 7.44 -7.74
C TRP A 230 -1.36 7.37 -6.23
N LEU A 231 -1.15 6.20 -5.62
CA LEU A 231 -1.40 6.00 -4.19
C LEU A 231 -0.41 6.78 -3.32
N THR A 232 0.88 6.81 -3.72
CA THR A 232 1.92 7.62 -3.07
C THR A 232 1.55 9.11 -3.11
N GLN A 233 1.18 9.60 -4.28
CA GLN A 233 0.78 11.02 -4.45
C GLN A 233 -0.45 11.35 -3.58
N ARG A 234 -1.47 10.50 -3.60
CA ARG A 234 -2.67 10.68 -2.77
C ARG A 234 -2.37 10.75 -1.27
N PHE A 235 -1.53 9.83 -0.74
CA PHE A 235 -1.13 9.88 0.67
C PHE A 235 -0.28 11.10 0.98
N SER A 236 0.64 11.47 0.10
CA SER A 236 1.49 12.66 0.26
C SER A 236 0.67 13.95 0.27
N ASP A 237 -0.25 14.12 -0.68
CA ASP A 237 -1.10 15.31 -0.78
C ASP A 237 -2.04 15.43 0.43
N ASN A 238 -2.61 14.32 0.89
CA ASN A 238 -3.44 14.30 2.08
C ASN A 238 -2.66 14.60 3.37
N TRP A 239 -1.43 14.09 3.47
CA TRP A 239 -0.55 14.32 4.62
C TRP A 239 -0.01 15.75 4.67
N LEU A 240 0.42 16.29 3.52
CA LEU A 240 0.94 17.65 3.40
C LEU A 240 -0.16 18.72 3.37
N GLY A 241 -1.42 18.32 3.17
CA GLY A 241 -2.54 19.25 3.09
C GLY A 241 -2.74 20.09 4.35
N ARG A 242 -3.13 21.33 4.17
CA ARG A 242 -3.44 22.42 5.14
C ARG A 242 -3.28 22.09 6.63
N GLY A 243 -2.03 22.17 7.14
CA GLY A 243 -1.71 21.93 8.55
C GLY A 243 -1.74 20.45 8.97
N GLY A 244 -1.98 19.52 8.05
CA GLY A 244 -2.05 18.07 8.29
C GLY A 244 -0.77 17.54 8.91
N LEU A 245 0.39 17.96 8.40
CA LEU A 245 1.70 17.58 8.89
C LEU A 245 1.87 17.81 10.41
N TYR A 246 1.56 19.02 10.87
CA TYR A 246 1.68 19.35 12.29
C TYR A 246 0.53 18.77 13.14
N ARG A 247 -0.71 18.86 12.65
CA ARG A 247 -1.87 18.32 13.37
C ARG A 247 -1.80 16.81 13.58
N MET A 248 -1.20 16.10 12.63
CA MET A 248 -0.98 14.66 12.75
C MET A 248 -0.03 14.32 13.90
N SER A 249 1.00 15.13 14.17
CA SER A 249 1.87 14.94 15.34
C SER A 249 1.13 15.15 16.69
N LEU A 250 -0.02 15.83 16.67
CA LEU A 250 -0.87 16.05 17.85
C LEU A 250 -1.89 14.92 18.08
N VAL A 251 -2.17 14.08 17.07
CA VAL A 251 -3.19 13.00 17.16
C VAL A 251 -2.70 11.82 18.00
N GLY A 252 -1.37 11.61 18.12
CA GLY A 252 -0.81 10.47 18.86
C GLY A 252 -0.92 9.16 18.10
N ASP A 253 -1.38 8.08 18.75
CA ASP A 253 -1.40 6.71 18.21
C ASP A 253 -1.87 6.59 16.75
N GLY A 254 -1.06 5.93 15.92
CA GLY A 254 -1.34 5.65 14.50
C GLY A 254 -0.60 6.54 13.49
N ALA A 255 0.07 7.59 13.96
CA ALA A 255 0.82 8.54 13.11
C ALA A 255 2.33 8.23 13.02
N ASP A 256 2.78 7.07 13.49
CA ASP A 256 4.20 6.71 13.51
C ASP A 256 4.77 6.48 12.11
N ASN A 257 5.92 7.10 11.85
CA ASN A 257 6.75 6.92 10.65
C ASN A 257 6.00 7.10 9.32
N PRO A 258 5.45 8.29 9.01
CA PRO A 258 4.76 8.56 7.75
C PRO A 258 5.62 8.27 6.50
N ASP A 259 6.93 8.50 6.61
CA ASP A 259 7.95 8.22 5.60
C ASP A 259 7.94 6.73 5.22
N GLN A 260 7.96 5.83 6.20
CA GLN A 260 7.90 4.39 5.97
C GLN A 260 6.54 3.95 5.41
N ARG A 261 5.42 4.57 5.87
CA ARG A 261 4.07 4.27 5.35
C ARG A 261 3.97 4.59 3.86
N ILE A 262 4.46 5.77 3.45
CA ILE A 262 4.38 6.24 2.05
C ILE A 262 5.40 5.50 1.17
N ALA A 263 6.64 5.30 1.65
CA ALA A 263 7.70 4.70 0.84
C ALA A 263 7.57 3.17 0.71
N ASP A 264 7.41 2.44 1.83
CA ASP A 264 7.51 0.99 1.89
C ASP A 264 6.16 0.30 1.95
N ASP A 265 5.24 0.76 2.84
CA ASP A 265 3.96 0.09 3.02
C ASP A 265 3.06 0.24 1.79
N VAL A 266 3.06 1.39 1.11
CA VAL A 266 2.33 1.57 -0.17
C VAL A 266 2.85 0.59 -1.21
N ARG A 267 4.17 0.44 -1.35
CA ARG A 267 4.78 -0.53 -2.28
C ARG A 267 4.38 -1.95 -1.91
N GLY A 268 4.58 -2.31 -0.63
CA GLY A 268 4.23 -3.64 -0.12
C GLY A 268 2.75 -3.99 -0.28
N PHE A 269 1.85 -3.02 -0.10
CA PHE A 269 0.42 -3.18 -0.33
C PHE A 269 0.10 -3.54 -1.77
N ILE A 270 0.66 -2.81 -2.73
CA ILE A 270 0.38 -3.01 -4.16
C ILE A 270 0.96 -4.34 -4.65
N ASP A 271 2.23 -4.61 -4.31
CA ASP A 271 2.91 -5.85 -4.70
C ASP A 271 2.19 -7.09 -4.18
N ASN A 272 1.80 -7.07 -2.90
CA ASN A 272 1.09 -8.20 -2.29
C ASN A 272 -0.36 -8.31 -2.79
N THR A 273 -1.08 -7.20 -2.95
CA THR A 273 -2.47 -7.23 -3.45
C THR A 273 -2.53 -7.86 -4.83
N TYR A 274 -1.65 -7.42 -5.75
CA TYR A 274 -1.55 -8.02 -7.09
C TYR A 274 -1.14 -9.49 -7.00
N SER A 275 -0.01 -9.78 -6.35
CA SER A 275 0.55 -11.12 -6.29
C SER A 275 -0.44 -12.14 -5.70
N TYR A 276 -1.07 -11.82 -4.57
CA TYR A 276 -2.04 -12.75 -3.96
C TYR A 276 -3.30 -12.90 -4.78
N SER A 277 -3.80 -11.84 -5.40
CA SER A 277 -5.00 -11.93 -6.25
C SER A 277 -4.78 -12.86 -7.45
N ILE A 278 -3.67 -12.67 -8.19
CA ILE A 278 -3.37 -13.46 -9.39
C ILE A 278 -2.93 -14.88 -9.02
N THR A 279 -2.08 -15.04 -8.00
CA THR A 279 -1.62 -16.37 -7.58
C THR A 279 -2.76 -17.21 -7.00
N LEU A 280 -3.67 -16.63 -6.23
CA LEU A 280 -4.85 -17.33 -5.72
C LEU A 280 -5.74 -17.79 -6.88
N LEU A 281 -5.96 -16.93 -7.86
CA LEU A 281 -6.72 -17.27 -9.06
C LEU A 281 -6.08 -18.45 -9.79
N ALA A 282 -4.77 -18.39 -10.08
CA ALA A 282 -4.04 -19.50 -10.71
C ALA A 282 -4.12 -20.79 -9.89
N THR A 283 -3.95 -20.68 -8.56
CA THR A 283 -3.99 -21.84 -7.66
C THR A 283 -5.33 -22.55 -7.68
N VAL A 284 -6.43 -21.80 -7.58
CA VAL A 284 -7.77 -22.39 -7.61
C VAL A 284 -8.10 -22.94 -8.99
N SER A 285 -7.72 -22.23 -10.07
CA SER A 285 -7.90 -22.72 -11.45
C SER A 285 -7.15 -24.05 -11.68
N ASN A 286 -5.89 -24.12 -11.25
CA ASN A 286 -5.10 -25.36 -11.32
C ASN A 286 -5.73 -26.47 -10.47
N LEU A 287 -6.12 -26.17 -9.23
CA LEU A 287 -6.75 -27.14 -8.34
C LEU A 287 -7.97 -27.78 -9.01
N VAL A 288 -8.90 -26.98 -9.52
CA VAL A 288 -10.11 -27.48 -10.17
C VAL A 288 -9.78 -28.26 -11.43
N SER A 289 -8.97 -27.69 -12.33
CA SER A 289 -8.66 -28.31 -13.63
C SER A 289 -7.96 -29.66 -13.45
N PHE A 290 -6.94 -29.74 -12.59
CA PHE A 290 -6.19 -30.96 -12.41
C PHE A 290 -6.93 -31.99 -11.52
N SER A 291 -7.82 -31.55 -10.61
CA SER A 291 -8.72 -32.45 -9.90
C SER A 291 -9.68 -33.16 -10.85
N ILE A 292 -10.20 -32.45 -11.84
CA ILE A 292 -11.05 -33.05 -12.89
C ILE A 292 -10.26 -34.05 -13.72
N ILE A 293 -9.01 -33.74 -14.08
CA ILE A 293 -8.14 -34.70 -14.79
C ILE A 293 -7.96 -35.96 -13.96
N LEU A 294 -7.65 -35.86 -12.67
CA LEU A 294 -7.51 -37.02 -11.78
C LEU A 294 -8.79 -37.83 -11.63
N TRP A 295 -9.94 -37.16 -11.67
CA TRP A 295 -11.24 -37.81 -11.56
C TRP A 295 -11.65 -38.56 -12.81
N THR A 296 -11.28 -38.04 -14.00
CA THR A 296 -11.73 -38.55 -15.31
C THR A 296 -10.82 -39.62 -15.93
N ILE A 297 -9.75 -40.05 -15.20
CA ILE A 297 -8.89 -41.12 -15.70
C ILE A 297 -9.69 -42.41 -15.82
N PRO A 298 -9.76 -43.03 -17.03
CA PRO A 298 -10.62 -44.16 -17.30
C PRO A 298 -10.04 -45.47 -16.72
N ALA A 299 -10.20 -45.66 -15.41
CA ALA A 299 -9.89 -46.92 -14.76
C ALA A 299 -10.85 -47.15 -13.57
N ASP A 300 -11.43 -48.37 -13.49
CA ASP A 300 -12.12 -48.79 -12.29
C ASP A 300 -11.09 -49.11 -11.21
N PHE A 301 -10.81 -48.12 -10.38
CA PHE A 301 -9.86 -48.27 -9.29
C PHE A 301 -10.50 -49.08 -8.17
N VAL A 302 -9.99 -50.28 -7.92
CA VAL A 302 -10.41 -51.20 -6.85
C VAL A 302 -9.42 -51.05 -5.70
N ILE A 303 -9.94 -50.96 -4.45
CA ILE A 303 -9.07 -50.95 -3.27
C ILE A 303 -8.39 -52.32 -3.17
N PRO A 304 -7.03 -52.39 -3.06
CA PRO A 304 -6.31 -53.66 -2.95
C PRO A 304 -6.86 -54.53 -1.81
N GLY A 305 -7.23 -55.78 -2.15
CA GLY A 305 -7.81 -56.73 -1.19
C GLY A 305 -9.33 -56.63 -0.97
N THR A 306 -10.03 -55.80 -1.76
CA THR A 306 -11.48 -55.65 -1.76
C THR A 306 -12.05 -55.58 -3.17
N ASP A 307 -13.36 -55.78 -3.34
CA ASP A 307 -14.07 -55.59 -4.60
C ASP A 307 -14.70 -54.20 -4.72
N ILE A 308 -14.29 -53.27 -3.86
CA ILE A 308 -14.85 -51.92 -3.81
C ILE A 308 -14.21 -51.05 -4.88
N VAL A 309 -15.01 -50.63 -5.88
CA VAL A 309 -14.61 -49.66 -6.90
C VAL A 309 -14.76 -48.24 -6.34
N VAL A 310 -13.68 -47.45 -6.37
CA VAL A 310 -13.66 -46.06 -5.92
C VAL A 310 -13.45 -45.17 -7.14
N PRO A 311 -14.49 -44.44 -7.60
CA PRO A 311 -14.34 -43.50 -8.70
C PRO A 311 -13.40 -42.36 -8.31
N GLY A 312 -12.43 -42.04 -9.20
CA GLY A 312 -11.46 -40.97 -8.98
C GLY A 312 -10.51 -41.21 -7.80
N LEU A 313 -10.15 -42.49 -7.50
CA LEU A 313 -9.22 -42.83 -6.39
C LEU A 313 -7.96 -41.95 -6.35
N PRO A 314 -7.26 -41.63 -7.47
CA PRO A 314 -6.09 -40.76 -7.44
C PRO A 314 -6.41 -39.35 -6.89
N PHE A 315 -7.59 -38.81 -7.15
CA PHE A 315 -8.04 -37.54 -6.58
C PHE A 315 -8.20 -37.61 -5.06
N TRP A 316 -8.88 -38.66 -4.55
CA TRP A 316 -9.08 -38.80 -3.11
C TRP A 316 -7.78 -38.98 -2.36
N ILE A 317 -6.82 -39.73 -2.91
CA ILE A 317 -5.51 -39.89 -2.31
C ILE A 317 -4.73 -38.59 -2.34
N ALA A 318 -4.77 -37.82 -3.45
CA ALA A 318 -4.15 -36.49 -3.51
C ALA A 318 -4.74 -35.56 -2.45
N LEU A 319 -6.06 -35.55 -2.29
CA LEU A 319 -6.77 -34.72 -1.29
C LEU A 319 -6.37 -35.09 0.13
N ILE A 320 -6.39 -36.37 0.49
CA ILE A 320 -6.04 -36.84 1.82
C ILE A 320 -4.56 -36.56 2.10
N TYR A 321 -3.68 -36.91 1.17
CA TYR A 321 -2.24 -36.70 1.29
C TYR A 321 -1.91 -35.24 1.50
N SER A 322 -2.41 -34.35 0.64
CA SER A 322 -2.17 -32.90 0.72
C SER A 322 -2.75 -32.31 2.01
N THR A 323 -3.94 -32.74 2.43
CA THR A 323 -4.57 -32.25 3.68
C THR A 323 -3.76 -32.67 4.90
N LEU A 324 -3.30 -33.94 4.95
CA LEU A 324 -2.49 -34.45 6.05
C LEU A 324 -1.11 -33.75 6.08
N GLY A 325 -0.45 -33.63 4.92
CA GLY A 325 0.83 -32.93 4.79
C GLY A 325 0.72 -31.47 5.22
N THR A 326 -0.34 -30.82 4.80
CA THR A 326 -0.73 -29.46 5.16
C THR A 326 -0.89 -29.31 6.68
N TRP A 327 -1.66 -30.18 7.32
CA TRP A 327 -1.88 -30.15 8.77
C TRP A 327 -0.58 -30.37 9.55
N LEU A 328 0.25 -31.34 9.16
CA LEU A 328 1.53 -31.63 9.79
C LEU A 328 2.54 -30.47 9.61
N THR A 329 2.63 -29.90 8.41
CA THR A 329 3.47 -28.71 8.13
C THR A 329 3.10 -27.55 9.04
N HIS A 330 1.79 -27.26 9.19
CA HIS A 330 1.32 -26.22 10.11
C HIS A 330 1.68 -26.55 11.58
N ARG A 331 1.48 -27.79 12.01
CA ARG A 331 1.79 -28.23 13.38
C ARG A 331 3.27 -28.07 13.73
N ILE A 332 4.16 -28.39 12.78
CA ILE A 332 5.61 -28.29 12.95
C ILE A 332 6.09 -26.82 12.81
N GLY A 333 5.52 -26.08 11.86
CA GLY A 333 5.95 -24.72 11.52
C GLY A 333 5.41 -23.62 12.45
N ARG A 334 4.28 -23.86 13.14
CA ARG A 334 3.62 -22.86 14.00
C ARG A 334 4.55 -22.11 14.98
N PRO A 335 5.53 -22.78 15.67
CA PRO A 335 6.46 -22.08 16.55
C PRO A 335 7.35 -21.05 15.87
N LEU A 336 7.63 -21.18 14.54
CA LEU A 336 8.44 -20.22 13.79
C LEU A 336 7.82 -18.82 13.78
N ILE A 337 6.50 -18.72 13.76
CA ILE A 337 5.79 -17.42 13.75
C ILE A 337 6.22 -16.55 14.94
N ARG A 338 6.29 -17.14 16.13
CA ARG A 338 6.74 -16.46 17.34
C ARG A 338 8.22 -16.10 17.28
N LEU A 339 9.05 -17.02 16.78
CA LEU A 339 10.50 -16.82 16.65
C LEU A 339 10.83 -15.73 15.62
N ASP A 340 10.12 -15.68 14.50
CA ASP A 340 10.26 -14.61 13.49
C ASP A 340 9.84 -13.24 14.06
N PHE A 341 8.75 -13.19 14.84
CA PHE A 341 8.36 -11.96 15.54
C PHE A 341 9.46 -11.48 16.52
N MET A 342 10.05 -12.41 17.28
CA MET A 342 11.16 -12.08 18.21
C MET A 342 12.41 -11.65 17.45
N LYS A 343 12.70 -12.24 16.28
CA LYS A 343 13.78 -11.82 15.39
C LYS A 343 13.66 -10.35 15.02
N GLU A 344 12.50 -9.95 14.48
CA GLU A 344 12.26 -8.55 14.08
C GLU A 344 12.40 -7.59 15.25
N ARG A 345 11.92 -7.97 16.44
CA ARG A 345 12.07 -7.19 17.66
C ARG A 345 13.53 -7.02 18.07
N PHE A 346 14.31 -8.10 18.10
CA PHE A 346 15.73 -8.04 18.50
C PHE A 346 16.56 -7.26 17.49
N GLU A 347 16.28 -7.39 16.19
CA GLU A 347 16.92 -6.61 15.14
C GLU A 347 16.60 -5.10 15.27
N ALA A 348 15.35 -4.75 15.57
CA ALA A 348 14.95 -3.38 15.81
C ALA A 348 15.65 -2.79 17.04
N ASP A 349 15.70 -3.53 18.15
CA ASP A 349 16.38 -3.11 19.39
C ASP A 349 17.89 -2.90 19.16
N PHE A 350 18.52 -3.77 18.39
CA PHE A 350 19.94 -3.68 18.03
C PHE A 350 20.21 -2.45 17.18
N ARG A 351 19.43 -2.25 16.12
CA ARG A 351 19.53 -1.09 15.23
C ARG A 351 19.32 0.23 15.98
N PHE A 352 18.32 0.28 16.85
CA PHE A 352 18.06 1.44 17.69
C PHE A 352 19.26 1.76 18.60
N THR A 353 19.90 0.73 19.19
CA THR A 353 21.10 0.90 20.02
C THR A 353 22.25 1.52 19.23
N LEU A 354 22.49 1.04 17.98
CA LEU A 354 23.53 1.57 17.11
C LEU A 354 23.23 3.00 16.63
N ALA A 355 21.97 3.28 16.26
CA ALA A 355 21.55 4.61 15.84
C ALA A 355 21.74 5.64 16.96
N ARG A 356 21.35 5.27 18.18
CA ARG A 356 21.53 6.12 19.36
C ARG A 356 23.03 6.37 19.68
N LEU A 357 23.85 5.35 19.55
CA LEU A 357 25.30 5.51 19.75
C LEU A 357 25.91 6.46 18.72
N ARG A 358 25.48 6.41 17.47
CA ARG A 358 25.91 7.36 16.42
C ARG A 358 25.46 8.79 16.73
N GLU A 359 24.23 8.97 17.20
CA GLU A 359 23.67 10.28 17.57
C GLU A 359 24.44 10.94 18.74
N TYR A 360 24.81 10.14 19.75
CA TYR A 360 25.50 10.61 20.95
C TYR A 360 26.99 10.27 20.99
N SER A 361 27.63 10.09 19.83
CA SER A 361 29.04 9.64 19.72
C SER A 361 30.03 10.54 20.46
N GLU A 362 29.86 11.86 20.37
CA GLU A 362 30.69 12.84 21.06
C GLU A 362 30.57 12.71 22.59
N GLN A 363 29.33 12.64 23.10
CA GLN A 363 29.04 12.52 24.52
C GLN A 363 29.57 11.22 25.12
N VAL A 364 29.44 10.12 24.38
CA VAL A 364 29.98 8.80 24.79
C VAL A 364 31.50 8.85 24.84
N SER A 365 32.16 9.47 23.85
CA SER A 365 33.61 9.61 23.83
C SER A 365 34.13 10.53 24.92
N LEU A 366 33.44 11.65 25.18
CA LEU A 366 33.78 12.58 26.28
C LEU A 366 33.70 11.89 27.67
N LEU A 367 32.74 10.98 27.85
CA LEU A 367 32.55 10.20 29.07
C LEU A 367 33.40 8.92 29.12
N ARG A 368 34.17 8.60 28.06
CA ARG A 368 34.93 7.35 27.88
C ARG A 368 34.06 6.10 28.07
N GLY A 369 32.83 6.16 27.54
CA GLY A 369 31.79 5.13 27.72
C GLY A 369 31.86 3.94 26.75
N GLU A 370 32.87 3.86 25.86
CA GLU A 370 32.95 2.89 24.78
C GLU A 370 32.90 1.43 25.26
N ARG A 371 33.46 1.13 26.41
CA ARG A 371 33.42 -0.22 27.00
C ARG A 371 32.00 -0.61 27.39
N SER A 372 31.29 0.26 28.06
CA SER A 372 29.89 0.01 28.47
C SER A 372 28.97 -0.16 27.27
N GLU A 373 29.13 0.69 26.26
CA GLU A 373 28.32 0.57 25.02
C GLU A 373 28.67 -0.70 24.23
N ARG A 374 29.93 -1.11 24.20
CA ARG A 374 30.35 -2.40 23.59
C ARG A 374 29.65 -3.58 24.27
N ASP A 375 29.64 -3.63 25.59
CA ASP A 375 28.98 -4.70 26.33
C ASP A 375 27.47 -4.71 26.06
N ARG A 376 26.85 -3.54 25.96
CA ARG A 376 25.44 -3.39 25.61
C ARG A 376 25.13 -3.89 24.20
N ILE A 377 25.97 -3.54 23.22
CA ILE A 377 25.87 -4.02 21.82
C ILE A 377 26.00 -5.54 21.78
N ASN A 378 27.02 -6.09 22.45
CA ASN A 378 27.26 -7.53 22.49
C ASN A 378 26.09 -8.30 23.10
N ASN A 379 25.49 -7.77 24.19
CA ASN A 379 24.32 -8.37 24.83
C ASN A 379 23.09 -8.35 23.90
N ARG A 380 22.85 -7.23 23.17
CA ARG A 380 21.76 -7.16 22.19
C ARG A 380 21.98 -8.12 21.02
N PHE A 381 23.20 -8.19 20.51
CA PHE A 381 23.57 -9.13 19.43
C PHE A 381 23.48 -10.60 19.90
N GLY A 382 23.83 -10.89 21.16
CA GLY A 382 23.68 -12.21 21.77
C GLY A 382 22.24 -12.71 21.79
N ASN A 383 21.26 -11.80 21.95
CA ASN A 383 19.83 -12.16 21.84
C ASN A 383 19.44 -12.55 20.40
N ILE A 384 19.98 -11.82 19.41
CA ILE A 384 19.79 -12.16 17.98
C ILE A 384 20.33 -13.55 17.69
N LEU A 385 21.59 -13.84 18.10
CA LEU A 385 22.22 -15.13 17.87
C LEU A 385 21.43 -16.28 18.50
N ARG A 386 20.98 -16.15 19.75
CA ARG A 386 20.21 -17.17 20.45
C ARG A 386 18.91 -17.47 19.72
N ASN A 387 18.15 -16.43 19.37
CA ASN A 387 16.90 -16.58 18.63
C ASN A 387 17.12 -17.17 17.23
N TYR A 388 18.23 -16.80 16.57
CA TYR A 388 18.58 -17.33 15.26
C TYR A 388 18.82 -18.85 15.31
N PHE A 389 19.54 -19.35 16.29
CA PHE A 389 19.76 -20.81 16.45
C PHE A 389 18.47 -21.55 16.78
N GLU A 390 17.52 -20.95 17.53
CA GLU A 390 16.21 -21.53 17.74
C GLU A 390 15.42 -21.61 16.42
N ILE A 391 15.47 -20.56 15.57
CA ILE A 391 14.86 -20.56 14.24
C ILE A 391 15.48 -21.67 13.38
N VAL A 392 16.82 -21.78 13.32
CA VAL A 392 17.52 -22.80 12.55
C VAL A 392 17.09 -24.19 12.99
N SER A 393 17.05 -24.47 14.30
CA SER A 393 16.62 -25.77 14.82
C SER A 393 15.19 -26.12 14.40
N ARG A 394 14.27 -25.16 14.44
CA ARG A 394 12.87 -25.37 14.01
C ARG A 394 12.76 -25.49 12.49
N GLN A 395 13.50 -24.68 11.75
CA GLN A 395 13.55 -24.76 10.29
C GLN A 395 14.10 -26.08 9.79
N LEU A 396 15.13 -26.64 10.44
CA LEU A 396 15.63 -27.99 10.11
C LEU A 396 14.55 -29.05 10.25
N LYS A 397 13.79 -29.04 11.36
CA LYS A 397 12.68 -29.99 11.56
C LYS A 397 11.59 -29.85 10.49
N LEU A 398 11.23 -28.60 10.17
CA LEU A 398 10.25 -28.31 9.13
C LEU A 398 10.77 -28.75 7.76
N SER A 399 12.00 -28.39 7.41
CA SER A 399 12.60 -28.73 6.11
C SER A 399 12.78 -30.23 5.94
N THR A 400 13.18 -30.96 6.98
CA THR A 400 13.29 -32.43 6.95
C THR A 400 11.92 -33.04 6.63
N PHE A 401 10.86 -32.61 7.33
CA PHE A 401 9.51 -33.10 7.05
C PHE A 401 9.05 -32.75 5.63
N THR A 402 9.13 -31.47 5.25
CA THR A 402 8.64 -31.03 3.92
C THR A 402 9.41 -31.63 2.77
N SER A 403 10.74 -31.80 2.90
CA SER A 403 11.54 -32.47 1.88
C SER A 403 11.20 -33.95 1.76
N SER A 404 11.04 -34.66 2.88
CA SER A 404 10.62 -36.07 2.87
C SER A 404 9.21 -36.25 2.30
N PHE A 405 8.30 -35.34 2.68
CA PHE A 405 6.92 -35.32 2.16
C PHE A 405 6.92 -35.09 0.64
N PHE A 406 7.69 -34.10 0.15
CA PHE A 406 7.80 -33.83 -1.28
C PHE A 406 8.41 -35.02 -2.06
N GLN A 407 9.46 -35.69 -1.54
CA GLN A 407 10.01 -36.87 -2.19
C GLN A 407 9.01 -38.03 -2.24
N ALA A 408 8.20 -38.22 -1.20
CA ALA A 408 7.13 -39.21 -1.21
C ALA A 408 6.04 -38.87 -2.24
N SER A 409 5.68 -37.60 -2.38
CA SER A 409 4.64 -37.14 -3.33
C SER A 409 5.01 -37.41 -4.79
N VAL A 410 6.30 -37.46 -5.14
CA VAL A 410 6.78 -37.84 -6.47
C VAL A 410 6.49 -39.32 -6.78
N VAL A 411 6.58 -40.19 -5.80
CA VAL A 411 6.47 -41.67 -5.99
C VAL A 411 5.04 -42.17 -5.79
N ILE A 412 4.30 -41.59 -4.85
CA ILE A 412 2.93 -42.03 -4.48
C ILE A 412 2.00 -42.20 -5.70
N PRO A 413 1.86 -41.24 -6.62
CA PRO A 413 0.93 -41.42 -7.75
C PRO A 413 1.32 -42.61 -8.65
N TYR A 414 2.61 -42.84 -8.83
CA TYR A 414 3.07 -44.02 -9.61
C TYR A 414 2.75 -45.31 -8.89
N VAL A 415 2.96 -45.41 -7.58
CA VAL A 415 2.62 -46.61 -6.80
C VAL A 415 1.13 -46.93 -6.89
N ILE A 416 0.26 -45.91 -6.85
CA ILE A 416 -1.17 -46.06 -6.94
C ILE A 416 -1.62 -46.63 -8.30
N VAL A 417 -1.04 -46.10 -9.37
CA VAL A 417 -1.53 -46.40 -10.74
C VAL A 417 -0.72 -47.48 -11.47
N ALA A 418 0.48 -47.85 -11.00
CA ALA A 418 1.33 -48.87 -11.62
C ALA A 418 0.64 -50.26 -11.74
N PRO A 419 -0.11 -50.77 -10.73
CA PRO A 419 -0.83 -52.04 -10.89
C PRO A 419 -1.79 -52.03 -12.09
N TYR A 420 -2.49 -50.91 -12.34
CA TYR A 420 -3.42 -50.76 -13.46
C TYR A 420 -2.69 -50.64 -14.80
N TYR A 421 -1.50 -50.03 -14.82
CA TYR A 421 -0.62 -50.01 -15.99
C TYR A 421 -0.17 -51.45 -16.35
N PHE A 422 0.33 -52.21 -15.36
CA PHE A 422 0.80 -53.59 -15.60
C PHE A 422 -0.34 -54.52 -16.01
N LEU A 423 -1.59 -54.25 -15.58
CA LEU A 423 -2.78 -54.96 -16.03
C LEU A 423 -3.29 -54.48 -17.39
N GLY A 424 -2.62 -53.52 -18.03
CA GLY A 424 -3.03 -52.99 -19.33
C GLY A 424 -4.30 -52.13 -19.34
N LYS A 425 -4.79 -51.72 -18.12
CA LYS A 425 -5.99 -50.88 -18.01
C LYS A 425 -5.75 -49.42 -18.28
N ILE A 426 -4.51 -48.93 -18.11
CA ILE A 426 -4.09 -47.54 -18.45
C ILE A 426 -2.78 -47.58 -19.23
N SER A 427 -2.56 -46.54 -20.03
CA SER A 427 -1.32 -46.36 -20.79
C SER A 427 -0.20 -45.71 -19.97
N LEU A 428 1.03 -45.74 -20.49
CA LEU A 428 2.18 -45.03 -19.89
C LEU A 428 1.92 -43.52 -19.82
N GLY A 429 1.31 -42.96 -20.84
CA GLY A 429 0.93 -41.56 -20.89
C GLY A 429 -0.08 -41.19 -19.84
N GLN A 430 -1.12 -42.01 -19.62
CA GLN A 430 -2.09 -41.80 -18.54
C GLN A 430 -1.44 -41.89 -17.15
N MET A 431 -0.51 -42.82 -16.95
CA MET A 431 0.25 -42.92 -15.70
C MET A 431 1.08 -41.64 -15.45
N SER A 432 1.79 -41.14 -16.47
CA SER A 432 2.54 -39.88 -16.38
C SER A 432 1.66 -38.67 -16.15
N GLN A 433 0.50 -38.59 -16.85
CA GLN A 433 -0.47 -37.51 -16.68
C GLN A 433 -1.03 -37.50 -15.25
N THR A 434 -1.32 -38.68 -14.68
CA THR A 434 -1.79 -38.82 -13.30
C THR A 434 -0.78 -38.27 -12.31
N ALA A 435 0.51 -38.64 -12.46
CA ALA A 435 1.57 -38.16 -11.60
C ALA A 435 1.73 -36.64 -11.68
N GLY A 436 1.71 -36.07 -12.88
CA GLY A 436 1.75 -34.62 -13.07
C GLY A 436 0.55 -33.89 -12.48
N ALA A 437 -0.66 -34.42 -12.68
CA ALA A 437 -1.89 -33.84 -12.14
C ALA A 437 -1.93 -33.91 -10.60
N PHE A 438 -1.45 -35.02 -10.01
CA PHE A 438 -1.32 -35.18 -8.56
C PHE A 438 -0.45 -34.09 -7.96
N GLY A 439 0.75 -33.84 -8.52
CA GLY A 439 1.65 -32.78 -8.05
C GLY A 439 1.05 -31.36 -8.17
N ARG A 440 0.23 -31.10 -9.19
CA ARG A 440 -0.48 -29.83 -9.33
C ARG A 440 -1.55 -29.64 -8.27
N VAL A 441 -2.33 -30.67 -7.97
CA VAL A 441 -3.35 -30.66 -6.89
C VAL A 441 -2.67 -30.48 -5.55
N GLU A 442 -1.61 -31.23 -5.25
CA GLU A 442 -0.82 -31.10 -4.02
C GLU A 442 -0.29 -29.66 -3.84
N SER A 443 0.37 -29.11 -4.85
CA SER A 443 0.90 -27.74 -4.81
C SER A 443 -0.19 -26.71 -4.57
N ALA A 444 -1.37 -26.87 -5.17
CA ALA A 444 -2.49 -25.99 -4.96
C ALA A 444 -3.06 -26.07 -3.55
N MET A 445 -3.17 -27.29 -2.99
CA MET A 445 -3.67 -27.49 -1.63
C MET A 445 -2.71 -26.96 -0.54
N THR A 446 -1.40 -27.00 -0.79
CA THR A 446 -0.38 -26.52 0.17
C THR A 446 -0.14 -25.02 0.09
N PHE A 447 -0.74 -24.31 -0.89
CA PHE A 447 -0.54 -22.90 -1.13
C PHE A 447 -0.73 -22.00 0.11
N PHE A 448 -1.85 -22.14 0.81
CA PHE A 448 -2.16 -21.30 1.98
C PHE A 448 -1.16 -21.45 3.12
N ILE A 449 -0.61 -22.63 3.29
CA ILE A 449 0.37 -22.90 4.35
C ILE A 449 1.73 -22.35 3.97
N ALA A 450 2.15 -22.55 2.74
CA ALA A 450 3.40 -22.00 2.22
C ALA A 450 3.43 -20.46 2.30
N ARG A 451 2.27 -19.80 2.27
CA ARG A 451 2.11 -18.34 2.28
C ARG A 451 1.62 -17.76 3.61
N TYR A 452 1.43 -18.56 4.66
CA TYR A 452 0.81 -18.11 5.91
C TYR A 452 1.56 -16.94 6.58
N SER A 453 2.89 -17.02 6.70
CA SER A 453 3.70 -15.94 7.27
C SER A 453 3.64 -14.66 6.43
N SER A 454 3.71 -14.81 5.11
CA SER A 454 3.62 -13.67 4.18
C SER A 454 2.23 -13.01 4.21
N LEU A 455 1.15 -13.80 4.38
CA LEU A 455 -0.21 -13.27 4.56
C LEU A 455 -0.36 -12.50 5.87
N ALA A 456 0.26 -12.99 6.96
CA ALA A 456 0.28 -12.27 8.23
C ALA A 456 1.04 -10.94 8.13
N ALA A 457 2.21 -10.93 7.46
CA ALA A 457 2.97 -9.71 7.19
C ALA A 457 2.18 -8.73 6.32
N PHE A 458 1.48 -9.23 5.30
CA PHE A 458 0.62 -8.41 4.45
C PHE A 458 -0.55 -7.78 5.24
N LYS A 459 -1.19 -8.56 6.15
CA LYS A 459 -2.22 -8.01 7.03
C LYS A 459 -1.70 -6.86 7.88
N ALA A 460 -0.46 -6.95 8.39
CA ALA A 460 0.16 -5.85 9.13
C ALA A 460 0.36 -4.61 8.27
N VAL A 461 0.76 -4.75 7.00
CA VAL A 461 0.85 -3.62 6.04
C VAL A 461 -0.51 -2.95 5.84
N ILE A 462 -1.57 -3.76 5.65
CA ILE A 462 -2.94 -3.24 5.48
C ILE A 462 -3.39 -2.46 6.72
N ASP A 463 -3.17 -3.01 7.91
CA ASP A 463 -3.56 -2.35 9.17
C ASP A 463 -2.83 -1.03 9.36
N ARG A 464 -1.53 -0.98 9.07
CA ARG A 464 -0.74 0.25 9.15
C ARG A 464 -1.20 1.32 8.17
N LEU A 465 -1.46 0.97 6.90
CA LEU A 465 -1.98 1.94 5.92
C LEU A 465 -3.39 2.42 6.26
N THR A 466 -4.23 1.52 6.78
CA THR A 466 -5.60 1.88 7.21
C THR A 466 -5.56 2.83 8.42
N SER A 467 -4.74 2.53 9.43
CA SER A 467 -4.57 3.40 10.60
C SER A 467 -3.93 4.74 10.22
N PHE A 468 -2.97 4.75 9.29
CA PHE A 468 -2.36 5.98 8.76
C PHE A 468 -3.40 6.86 8.04
N GLY A 469 -4.21 6.27 7.16
CA GLY A 469 -5.32 6.99 6.52
C GLY A 469 -6.31 7.58 7.53
N ALA A 470 -6.71 6.80 8.54
CA ALA A 470 -7.59 7.27 9.61
C ALA A 470 -6.95 8.38 10.46
N ALA A 471 -5.63 8.31 10.72
CA ALA A 471 -4.90 9.36 11.42
C ALA A 471 -4.86 10.68 10.63
N ILE A 472 -4.66 10.61 9.31
CA ILE A 472 -4.74 11.79 8.41
C ILE A 472 -6.15 12.40 8.45
N GLU A 473 -7.19 11.59 8.34
CA GLU A 473 -8.59 12.07 8.39
C GLU A 473 -8.92 12.69 9.75
N LYS A 474 -8.48 12.07 10.84
CA LYS A 474 -8.63 12.60 12.20
C LYS A 474 -7.90 13.93 12.36
N ALA A 475 -6.66 14.03 11.88
CA ALA A 475 -5.88 15.26 11.90
C ALA A 475 -6.55 16.38 11.08
N ALA A 476 -7.08 16.06 9.90
CA ALA A 476 -7.83 16.98 9.07
C ALA A 476 -9.17 17.43 9.69
N GLY A 477 -9.74 16.63 10.59
CA GLY A 477 -10.96 16.92 11.36
C GLY A 477 -10.71 17.79 12.59
N LEU A 478 -9.47 17.87 13.11
CA LEU A 478 -9.15 18.67 14.29
C LEU A 478 -9.45 20.16 14.06
N GLY A 479 -10.16 20.75 15.03
CA GLY A 479 -10.55 22.17 14.99
C GLY A 479 -11.70 22.49 14.05
N LYS A 480 -12.38 21.50 13.45
CA LYS A 480 -13.58 21.73 12.62
C LYS A 480 -14.89 21.71 13.44
N THR A 481 -14.92 20.98 14.54
CA THR A 481 -16.08 20.89 15.44
C THR A 481 -15.90 21.78 16.67
N PRO A 482 -16.95 22.41 17.19
CA PRO A 482 -16.89 23.17 18.44
C PRO A 482 -16.46 22.30 19.65
N PRO A 483 -15.67 22.83 20.63
CA PRO A 483 -15.10 24.18 20.63
C PRO A 483 -13.95 24.35 19.62
N ARG A 484 -13.97 25.44 18.86
CA ARG A 484 -12.96 25.71 17.80
C ARG A 484 -12.50 27.16 17.83
N LEU A 485 -11.33 27.38 17.23
CA LEU A 485 -10.86 28.73 16.90
C LEU A 485 -11.49 29.16 15.57
N GLU A 486 -12.09 30.34 15.56
CA GLU A 486 -12.71 30.90 14.37
C GLU A 486 -11.80 31.99 13.77
N ALA A 487 -11.51 31.85 12.49
CA ALA A 487 -10.83 32.89 11.74
C ALA A 487 -11.87 33.86 11.15
N GLU A 488 -11.83 35.12 11.56
CA GLU A 488 -12.70 36.17 11.11
C GLU A 488 -11.98 37.20 10.26
N LYS A 489 -12.71 38.00 9.52
CA LYS A 489 -12.13 39.17 8.85
C LYS A 489 -12.18 40.35 9.81
N SER A 490 -11.06 41.03 10.03
CA SER A 490 -10.99 42.27 10.78
C SER A 490 -11.55 43.42 9.92
N ALA A 491 -12.27 44.33 10.57
CA ALA A 491 -12.70 45.58 9.94
C ALA A 491 -11.59 46.62 9.82
N THR A 492 -10.47 46.41 10.54
CA THR A 492 -9.31 47.26 10.59
C THR A 492 -8.07 46.55 10.00
N ARG A 493 -6.95 47.25 9.89
CA ARG A 493 -5.66 46.63 9.54
C ARG A 493 -5.03 45.85 10.70
N ASP A 494 -5.65 45.84 11.90
CA ASP A 494 -5.12 45.24 13.08
C ASP A 494 -5.53 43.75 13.18
N LEU A 495 -4.67 42.94 13.79
CA LEU A 495 -5.00 41.56 14.13
C LEU A 495 -5.55 41.54 15.55
N THR A 496 -6.81 41.09 15.69
CA THR A 496 -7.52 41.09 16.97
C THR A 496 -7.80 39.66 17.44
N LEU A 497 -7.45 39.36 18.69
CA LEU A 497 -7.82 38.12 19.36
C LEU A 497 -8.98 38.41 20.30
N ARG A 498 -10.11 37.64 20.20
CA ARG A 498 -11.35 37.85 21.00
C ARG A 498 -11.78 36.57 21.70
N ASP A 499 -12.10 36.69 22.98
CA ASP A 499 -12.60 35.60 23.82
C ASP A 499 -11.80 34.30 23.65
N LEU A 500 -10.47 34.45 23.52
CA LEU A 500 -9.56 33.36 23.17
C LEU A 500 -9.24 32.53 24.42
N SER A 501 -9.48 31.22 24.32
CA SER A 501 -9.06 30.23 25.30
C SER A 501 -8.32 29.13 24.55
N LEU A 502 -7.02 28.96 24.83
CA LEU A 502 -6.19 27.91 24.24
C LEU A 502 -5.94 26.80 25.26
N THR A 503 -6.14 25.57 24.83
CA THR A 503 -5.96 24.37 25.66
C THR A 503 -4.87 23.46 25.11
N LEU A 504 -4.30 22.63 25.96
CA LEU A 504 -3.50 21.48 25.55
C LEU A 504 -4.39 20.32 25.07
N PRO A 505 -3.84 19.32 24.39
CA PRO A 505 -4.60 18.12 23.96
C PRO A 505 -5.32 17.39 25.12
N ASN A 506 -4.80 17.50 26.34
CA ASN A 506 -5.41 16.95 27.56
C ASN A 506 -6.53 17.81 28.16
N GLY A 507 -6.92 18.91 27.51
CA GLY A 507 -7.98 19.82 27.94
C GLY A 507 -7.56 20.90 28.94
N ARG A 508 -6.29 20.92 29.40
CA ARG A 508 -5.81 21.96 30.34
C ARG A 508 -5.70 23.29 29.60
N GLU A 509 -6.36 24.33 30.13
CA GLU A 509 -6.28 25.70 29.63
C GLU A 509 -4.89 26.30 29.97
N ILE A 510 -4.26 26.93 28.95
CA ILE A 510 -2.94 27.55 29.09
C ILE A 510 -2.95 29.05 28.81
N VAL A 511 -3.84 29.54 27.93
CA VAL A 511 -4.00 30.95 27.64
C VAL A 511 -5.49 31.28 27.66
N ALA A 512 -5.85 32.34 28.37
CA ALA A 512 -7.19 32.89 28.39
C ALA A 512 -7.14 34.42 28.28
N LEU A 513 -7.90 34.97 27.32
CA LEU A 513 -7.99 36.42 27.14
C LEU A 513 -9.37 36.83 26.63
N LYS A 514 -9.82 38.05 26.99
CA LYS A 514 -11.07 38.65 26.48
C LYS A 514 -10.86 39.32 25.12
N SER A 515 -9.90 40.23 25.05
CA SER A 515 -9.54 40.91 23.80
C SER A 515 -8.11 41.42 23.86
N ILE A 516 -7.41 41.31 22.76
CA ILE A 516 -6.10 41.95 22.56
C ILE A 516 -5.96 42.32 21.08
N ASP A 517 -5.47 43.53 20.83
CA ASP A 517 -5.23 44.06 19.51
C ASP A 517 -3.73 44.20 19.25
N LEU A 518 -3.24 43.56 18.18
CA LEU A 518 -1.93 43.78 17.62
C LEU A 518 -2.08 44.81 16.50
N LYS A 519 -1.49 45.98 16.67
CA LYS A 519 -1.67 47.10 15.74
C LYS A 519 -0.75 46.97 14.52
N ALA A 520 -1.33 47.16 13.33
CA ALA A 520 -0.57 47.14 12.09
C ALA A 520 0.52 48.23 12.08
N GLY A 521 1.73 47.86 11.61
CA GLY A 521 2.88 48.75 11.53
C GLY A 521 3.60 49.01 12.88
N GLN A 522 3.08 48.45 14.00
CA GLN A 522 3.69 48.58 15.33
C GLN A 522 4.46 47.33 15.71
N ALA A 523 5.74 47.46 16.00
CA ALA A 523 6.50 46.29 16.52
C ALA A 523 6.09 45.97 17.95
N THR A 524 5.64 44.75 18.21
CA THR A 524 5.11 44.31 19.51
C THR A 524 6.00 43.22 20.10
N LEU A 525 6.42 43.37 21.34
CA LEU A 525 7.21 42.37 22.11
C LEU A 525 6.28 41.60 23.06
N VAL A 526 6.26 40.28 22.98
CA VAL A 526 5.51 39.40 23.89
C VAL A 526 6.46 38.76 24.87
N ASN A 527 6.36 39.13 26.16
CA ASN A 527 7.19 38.65 27.25
C ASN A 527 6.38 37.79 28.23
N GLY A 528 7.09 37.07 29.10
CA GLY A 528 6.48 36.27 30.17
C GLY A 528 7.24 34.99 30.49
N PRO A 529 6.88 34.27 31.54
CA PRO A 529 7.57 33.06 31.98
C PRO A 529 7.61 31.95 30.90
N SER A 530 8.58 31.04 31.01
CA SER A 530 8.60 29.85 30.19
C SER A 530 7.35 29.01 30.46
N GLY A 531 6.74 28.42 29.43
CA GLY A 531 5.51 27.64 29.56
C GLY A 531 4.22 28.47 29.68
N SER A 532 4.26 29.80 29.59
CA SER A 532 3.06 30.67 29.67
C SER A 532 2.19 30.67 28.41
N GLY A 533 2.51 29.84 27.40
CA GLY A 533 1.66 29.68 26.19
C GLY A 533 1.97 30.65 25.05
N LYS A 534 3.05 31.46 25.11
CA LYS A 534 3.44 32.41 24.04
C LYS A 534 3.52 31.77 22.67
N SER A 535 4.33 30.74 22.52
CA SER A 535 4.50 30.00 21.26
C SER A 535 3.21 29.29 20.84
N THR A 536 2.37 28.86 21.80
CA THR A 536 1.07 28.25 21.49
C THR A 536 0.09 29.28 20.91
N MET A 537 0.11 30.51 21.45
CA MET A 537 -0.66 31.63 20.90
C MET A 537 -0.20 31.96 19.46
N PHE A 538 1.10 31.99 19.18
CA PHE A 538 1.62 32.19 17.81
C PHE A 538 1.19 31.06 16.87
N ARG A 539 1.21 29.80 17.32
CA ARG A 539 0.72 28.66 16.53
C ARG A 539 -0.79 28.74 16.29
N ALA A 540 -1.56 29.27 17.24
CA ALA A 540 -2.99 29.51 17.05
C ALA A 540 -3.25 30.59 15.99
N ILE A 541 -2.49 31.71 16.03
CA ILE A 541 -2.54 32.78 15.02
C ILE A 541 -2.12 32.21 13.66
N ALA A 542 -1.09 31.38 13.58
CA ALA A 542 -0.66 30.70 12.36
C ALA A 542 -1.66 29.62 11.86
N GLY A 543 -2.75 29.38 12.59
CA GLY A 543 -3.81 28.41 12.21
C GLY A 543 -3.43 26.94 12.33
N ILE A 544 -2.27 26.63 12.95
CA ILE A 544 -1.79 25.25 13.10
C ILE A 544 -2.19 24.60 14.43
N TRP A 545 -2.56 25.39 15.47
CA TRP A 545 -3.00 24.89 16.76
C TRP A 545 -4.52 24.71 16.78
N PRO A 546 -5.05 23.48 16.91
CA PRO A 546 -6.48 23.23 16.77
C PRO A 546 -7.26 23.23 18.10
N TYR A 547 -6.59 23.29 19.26
CA TYR A 547 -7.21 23.14 20.57
C TYR A 547 -7.48 24.50 21.21
N GLY A 548 -8.74 24.90 21.25
CA GLY A 548 -9.16 26.15 21.84
C GLY A 548 -10.52 26.61 21.34
N ARG A 549 -10.93 27.79 21.82
CA ARG A 549 -12.16 28.50 21.40
C ARG A 549 -11.87 29.99 21.31
N GLY A 550 -12.74 30.72 20.62
CA GLY A 550 -12.62 32.15 20.43
C GLY A 550 -12.38 32.51 18.97
N ALA A 551 -12.20 33.80 18.68
CA ALA A 551 -12.05 34.34 17.35
C ALA A 551 -10.69 35.01 17.18
N ILE A 552 -10.10 34.81 15.99
CA ILE A 552 -8.89 35.51 15.53
C ILE A 552 -9.30 36.29 14.28
N ALA A 553 -9.41 37.60 14.43
CA ALA A 553 -9.78 38.47 13.33
C ALA A 553 -8.51 38.94 12.59
N PHE A 554 -8.34 38.47 11.34
CA PHE A 554 -7.25 38.83 10.46
C PHE A 554 -7.62 40.04 9.60
N PRO A 555 -6.70 40.99 9.43
CA PRO A 555 -6.91 42.07 8.46
C PRO A 555 -7.09 41.49 7.06
N ALA A 556 -7.86 42.15 6.23
CA ALA A 556 -8.00 41.81 4.82
C ALA A 556 -6.83 42.37 4.03
N GLY A 557 -6.22 41.59 3.14
CA GLY A 557 -5.28 42.05 2.15
C GLY A 557 -5.96 42.99 1.11
N GLU A 558 -5.18 43.66 0.30
CA GLU A 558 -5.68 44.55 -0.74
C GLU A 558 -6.58 43.83 -1.75
N ASP A 559 -6.41 42.53 -1.94
CA ASP A 559 -7.21 41.64 -2.77
C ASP A 559 -8.43 41.03 -2.05
N GLY A 560 -8.69 41.40 -0.79
CA GLY A 560 -9.80 40.94 0.03
C GLY A 560 -9.63 39.55 0.63
N HIS A 561 -8.48 38.87 0.42
CA HIS A 561 -8.12 37.63 1.08
C HIS A 561 -7.49 37.87 2.46
N PRO A 562 -7.58 36.91 3.42
CA PRO A 562 -6.85 37.01 4.70
C PRO A 562 -5.35 37.16 4.43
N ILE A 563 -4.68 38.02 5.21
CA ILE A 563 -3.24 38.26 5.09
C ILE A 563 -2.47 37.00 5.46
N GLU A 564 -1.40 36.73 4.72
CA GLU A 564 -0.45 35.68 5.07
C GLU A 564 0.42 36.09 6.26
N VAL A 565 0.42 35.24 7.27
CA VAL A 565 1.25 35.37 8.46
C VAL A 565 2.46 34.47 8.35
N MET A 566 3.66 35.02 8.44
CA MET A 566 4.90 34.24 8.49
C MET A 566 5.37 34.11 9.95
N LEU A 567 5.63 32.88 10.39
CA LEU A 567 6.13 32.57 11.72
C LEU A 567 7.52 31.93 11.59
N LEU A 568 8.53 32.59 12.16
CA LEU A 568 9.88 32.04 12.28
C LEU A 568 10.04 31.43 13.68
N PRO A 569 10.22 30.09 13.76
CA PRO A 569 10.36 29.39 15.03
C PRO A 569 11.80 29.54 15.60
N GLN A 570 11.97 29.24 16.88
CA GLN A 570 13.26 29.21 17.56
C GLN A 570 14.29 28.30 16.88
N ARG A 571 13.84 27.15 16.37
CA ARG A 571 14.64 26.23 15.54
C ARG A 571 14.08 26.25 14.14
N PRO A 572 14.74 26.94 13.21
CA PRO A 572 14.26 27.04 11.85
C PRO A 572 14.40 25.71 11.10
N TYR A 573 13.46 25.47 10.18
CA TYR A 573 13.59 24.38 9.22
C TYR A 573 14.44 24.85 8.04
N ILE A 574 15.50 24.12 7.73
CA ILE A 574 16.38 24.35 6.60
C ILE A 574 16.14 23.25 5.56
N ALA A 575 15.63 23.62 4.40
CA ALA A 575 15.33 22.67 3.32
C ALA A 575 16.61 22.00 2.81
N ALA A 576 16.52 20.72 2.53
CA ALA A 576 17.61 19.96 1.91
C ALA A 576 17.76 20.34 0.42
N GLY A 577 18.97 20.27 -0.10
CA GLY A 577 19.31 20.59 -1.50
C GLY A 577 20.32 21.71 -1.61
N THR A 578 20.20 22.53 -2.66
CA THR A 578 21.09 23.69 -2.89
C THR A 578 20.90 24.76 -1.81
N LEU A 579 21.91 25.58 -1.58
CA LEU A 579 21.77 26.73 -0.67
C LEU A 579 20.67 27.70 -1.14
N LYS A 580 20.54 27.88 -2.45
CA LYS A 580 19.46 28.68 -3.03
C LYS A 580 18.10 28.16 -2.59
N ARG A 581 17.88 26.84 -2.68
CA ARG A 581 16.65 26.19 -2.21
C ARG A 581 16.44 26.39 -0.71
N ALA A 582 17.49 26.20 0.08
CA ALA A 582 17.44 26.42 1.52
C ALA A 582 17.07 27.87 1.87
N ALA A 583 17.62 28.87 1.16
CA ALA A 583 17.35 30.29 1.38
C ALA A 583 15.99 30.75 0.85
N SER A 584 15.48 30.15 -0.24
CA SER A 584 14.20 30.53 -0.88
C SER A 584 12.97 30.01 -0.14
N TYR A 585 13.12 29.07 0.78
CA TYR A 585 12.00 28.49 1.54
C TYR A 585 11.20 29.58 2.31
N PRO A 586 9.85 29.55 2.37
CA PRO A 586 8.92 28.51 1.84
C PRO A 586 8.60 28.63 0.35
N GLY A 587 9.09 29.63 -0.38
CA GLY A 587 9.00 29.72 -1.84
C GLY A 587 9.85 28.65 -2.53
N ILE A 588 9.72 28.56 -3.86
CA ILE A 588 10.56 27.67 -4.68
C ILE A 588 11.72 28.44 -5.30
N GLU A 589 12.79 27.78 -5.66
CA GLU A 589 14.00 28.39 -6.20
C GLU A 589 13.75 29.30 -7.43
N SER A 590 12.77 28.93 -8.25
CA SER A 590 12.39 29.69 -9.44
C SER A 590 11.70 31.02 -9.17
N ASP A 591 11.20 31.24 -7.96
CA ASP A 591 10.47 32.44 -7.58
C ASP A 591 11.41 33.63 -7.36
N TYR A 592 12.72 33.36 -7.19
CA TYR A 592 13.72 34.35 -6.84
C TYR A 592 14.94 34.28 -7.77
N THR A 593 15.44 35.46 -8.16
CA THR A 593 16.72 35.56 -8.88
C THR A 593 17.89 35.31 -7.91
N ASP A 594 19.04 34.91 -8.46
CA ASP A 594 20.27 34.71 -7.66
C ASP A 594 20.69 36.02 -6.97
N GLU A 595 20.48 37.17 -7.63
CA GLU A 595 20.78 38.46 -7.04
C GLU A 595 19.92 38.79 -5.83
N GLN A 596 18.62 38.47 -5.89
CA GLN A 596 17.70 38.61 -4.74
C GLN A 596 18.14 37.75 -3.56
N VAL A 597 18.52 36.49 -3.83
CA VAL A 597 18.96 35.56 -2.77
C VAL A 597 20.30 36.02 -2.18
N ARG A 598 21.27 36.45 -3.01
CA ARG A 598 22.55 37.00 -2.55
C ARG A 598 22.36 38.24 -1.68
N ASN A 599 21.49 39.14 -2.07
CA ASN A 599 21.15 40.35 -1.33
C ASN A 599 20.52 39.96 0.04
N ALA A 600 19.56 39.03 0.08
CA ALA A 600 18.94 38.60 1.31
C ALA A 600 19.94 37.93 2.27
N LEU A 601 20.85 37.09 1.78
CA LEU A 601 21.92 36.48 2.57
C LEU A 601 22.89 37.55 3.13
N THR A 602 23.27 38.51 2.32
CA THR A 602 24.16 39.60 2.74
C THR A 602 23.52 40.44 3.85
N LYS A 603 22.24 40.82 3.69
CA LYS A 603 21.47 41.57 4.70
C LYS A 603 21.27 40.75 5.98
N ALA A 604 21.05 39.45 5.86
CA ALA A 604 20.98 38.54 6.98
C ALA A 604 22.36 38.25 7.64
N ARG A 605 23.41 38.94 7.28
CA ARG A 605 24.78 38.80 7.80
C ARG A 605 25.40 37.41 7.55
N LEU A 606 25.14 36.84 6.36
CA LEU A 606 25.71 35.59 5.87
C LEU A 606 26.57 35.77 4.59
N PRO A 607 27.55 36.71 4.57
CA PRO A 607 28.30 37.02 3.35
C PRO A 607 29.14 35.83 2.85
N LEU A 608 29.58 34.92 3.72
CA LEU A 608 30.40 33.76 3.34
C LEU A 608 29.61 32.72 2.54
N LEU A 609 28.29 32.80 2.53
CA LEU A 609 27.40 31.84 1.83
C LEU A 609 27.00 32.34 0.43
N VAL A 610 27.24 33.64 0.09
CA VAL A 610 26.72 34.28 -1.12
C VAL A 610 27.20 33.61 -2.41
N ASP A 611 28.40 33.04 -2.38
CA ASP A 611 28.99 32.39 -3.57
C ASP A 611 28.72 30.86 -3.63
N GLN A 612 27.91 30.35 -2.71
CA GLN A 612 27.64 28.92 -2.58
C GLN A 612 26.19 28.53 -2.97
N LEU A 613 25.48 29.34 -3.72
CA LEU A 613 24.05 29.18 -4.03
C LEU A 613 23.72 27.78 -4.62
N ASP A 614 24.57 27.31 -5.53
CA ASP A 614 24.39 26.06 -6.25
C ASP A 614 24.97 24.82 -5.51
N VAL A 615 25.62 25.04 -4.36
CA VAL A 615 26.22 23.97 -3.59
C VAL A 615 25.11 23.18 -2.89
N GLU A 616 25.08 21.88 -3.14
CA GLU A 616 24.13 20.93 -2.53
C GLU A 616 24.77 20.25 -1.31
N GLU A 617 24.27 20.56 -0.12
CA GLU A 617 24.74 20.01 1.14
C GLU A 617 23.61 19.86 2.20
N ALA A 618 23.94 19.21 3.30
CA ALA A 618 23.05 19.14 4.47
C ALA A 618 23.15 20.44 5.30
N TRP A 619 22.68 21.55 4.76
CA TRP A 619 22.81 22.91 5.32
C TRP A 619 22.34 23.00 6.78
N GLY A 620 21.27 22.28 7.14
CA GLY A 620 20.78 22.23 8.51
C GLY A 620 21.73 21.60 9.52
N GLN A 621 22.73 20.82 9.07
CA GLN A 621 23.78 20.23 9.91
C GLN A 621 25.09 21.00 9.83
N ARG A 622 25.37 21.63 8.69
CA ARG A 622 26.59 22.43 8.46
C ARG A 622 26.57 23.77 9.16
N LEU A 623 25.42 24.43 9.15
CA LEU A 623 25.26 25.77 9.72
C LEU A 623 25.14 25.70 11.24
N SER A 624 25.85 26.57 11.95
CA SER A 624 25.65 26.82 13.39
C SER A 624 24.23 27.32 13.68
N GLY A 625 23.75 27.20 14.92
CA GLY A 625 22.42 27.65 15.30
C GLY A 625 22.16 29.12 14.98
N GLY A 626 23.16 29.99 15.17
CA GLY A 626 23.06 31.41 14.82
C GLY A 626 23.01 31.66 13.32
N GLU A 627 23.73 30.88 12.49
CA GLU A 627 23.64 30.96 11.02
C GLU A 627 22.30 30.45 10.52
N GLN A 628 21.76 29.38 11.12
CA GLN A 628 20.41 28.88 10.78
C GLN A 628 19.35 29.93 11.09
N GLN A 629 19.42 30.62 12.24
CA GLN A 629 18.50 31.72 12.56
C GLN A 629 18.65 32.88 11.58
N ARG A 630 19.86 33.27 11.20
CA ARG A 630 20.07 34.30 10.16
C ARG A 630 19.56 33.86 8.79
N LEU A 631 19.69 32.60 8.44
CA LEU A 631 19.11 32.08 7.19
C LEU A 631 17.57 32.17 7.21
N SER A 632 16.93 31.91 8.37
CA SER A 632 15.47 32.12 8.50
C SER A 632 15.06 33.60 8.39
N ILE A 633 15.92 34.53 8.78
CA ILE A 633 15.70 35.96 8.52
C ILE A 633 15.77 36.26 7.00
N ALA A 634 16.68 35.60 6.24
CA ALA A 634 16.69 35.70 4.81
C ALA A 634 15.38 35.23 4.14
N HIS A 635 14.74 34.19 4.71
CA HIS A 635 13.38 33.76 4.28
C HIS A 635 12.37 34.90 4.37
N ALA A 636 12.35 35.63 5.50
CA ALA A 636 11.44 36.77 5.68
C ALA A 636 11.76 37.95 4.71
N LEU A 637 13.05 38.21 4.43
CA LEU A 637 13.47 39.23 3.49
C LEU A 637 13.04 38.94 2.05
N LEU A 638 13.03 37.68 1.67
CA LEU A 638 12.58 37.21 0.36
C LEU A 638 11.07 37.17 0.25
N ALA A 639 10.38 36.64 1.25
CA ALA A 639 8.93 36.47 1.26
C ALA A 639 8.16 37.78 1.48
N LYS A 640 8.75 38.79 2.17
CA LYS A 640 8.15 40.08 2.52
C LYS A 640 6.72 39.97 3.07
N PRO A 641 6.51 39.24 4.15
CA PRO A 641 5.17 38.98 4.68
C PRO A 641 4.55 40.25 5.24
N SER A 642 3.22 40.39 5.22
CA SER A 642 2.53 41.50 5.86
C SER A 642 2.66 41.48 7.38
N TRP A 643 2.68 40.25 7.96
CA TRP A 643 2.88 40.02 9.39
C TRP A 643 3.99 38.98 9.62
N LEU A 644 4.99 39.37 10.42
CA LEU A 644 6.14 38.52 10.77
C LEU A 644 6.15 38.24 12.26
N PHE A 645 5.94 36.98 12.62
CA PHE A 645 6.03 36.50 14.00
C PHE A 645 7.39 35.83 14.23
N LEU A 646 8.12 36.28 15.26
CA LEU A 646 9.45 35.80 15.64
C LEU A 646 9.36 35.09 16.99
N ASP A 647 9.36 33.75 17.01
CA ASP A 647 9.33 32.96 18.24
C ASP A 647 10.78 32.62 18.68
N GLU A 648 11.39 33.53 19.45
CA GLU A 648 12.80 33.45 19.86
C GLU A 648 13.77 33.22 18.69
N ALA A 649 13.42 33.72 17.50
CA ALA A 649 14.14 33.44 16.25
C ALA A 649 15.52 34.08 16.17
N THR A 650 15.94 34.86 17.17
CA THR A 650 17.24 35.51 17.31
C THR A 650 17.99 35.09 18.57
N SER A 651 17.47 34.11 19.32
CA SER A 651 18.01 33.71 20.65
C SER A 651 19.45 33.19 20.62
N ALA A 652 19.91 32.64 19.48
CA ALA A 652 21.28 32.15 19.29
C ALA A 652 22.26 33.24 18.82
N LEU A 653 21.81 34.47 18.65
CA LEU A 653 22.64 35.62 18.27
C LEU A 653 23.14 36.37 19.54
N ASP A 654 24.27 37.05 19.43
CA ASP A 654 24.67 38.00 20.43
C ASP A 654 23.79 39.26 20.41
N GLU A 655 23.71 40.03 21.48
CA GLU A 655 22.81 41.16 21.63
C GLU A 655 23.05 42.28 20.59
N LYS A 656 24.30 42.49 20.20
CA LYS A 656 24.66 43.53 19.21
C LYS A 656 24.11 43.14 17.83
N LEU A 657 24.35 41.88 17.40
CA LEU A 657 23.89 41.33 16.13
C LEU A 657 22.37 41.23 16.10
N GLU A 658 21.73 40.84 17.18
CA GLU A 658 20.30 40.85 17.36
C GLU A 658 19.70 42.23 17.10
N GLY A 659 20.28 43.28 17.74
CA GLY A 659 19.85 44.65 17.51
C GLY A 659 20.06 45.13 16.06
N GLU A 660 21.16 44.74 15.42
CA GLU A 660 21.39 45.03 14.00
C GLU A 660 20.34 44.36 13.10
N ILE A 661 19.99 43.12 13.34
CA ILE A 661 18.97 42.38 12.55
C ILE A 661 17.58 43.03 12.70
N TYR A 662 17.16 43.39 13.92
CA TYR A 662 15.86 44.04 14.12
C TYR A 662 15.80 45.42 13.42
N ARG A 663 16.85 46.24 13.50
CA ARG A 663 16.91 47.52 12.77
C ARG A 663 16.89 47.33 11.25
N MET A 664 17.63 46.32 10.77
CA MET A 664 17.63 45.95 9.35
C MET A 664 16.22 45.51 8.89
N LEU A 665 15.53 44.64 9.67
CA LEU A 665 14.17 44.22 9.34
C LEU A 665 13.18 45.39 9.24
N LYS A 666 13.25 46.36 10.18
CA LYS A 666 12.41 47.58 10.12
C LYS A 666 12.68 48.43 8.87
N VAL A 667 13.92 48.50 8.39
CA VAL A 667 14.31 49.27 7.19
C VAL A 667 13.93 48.54 5.90
N GLU A 668 14.19 47.25 5.83
CA GLU A 668 14.00 46.45 4.61
C GLU A 668 12.56 45.97 4.40
N LEU A 669 11.78 45.91 5.47
CA LEU A 669 10.37 45.45 5.45
C LEU A 669 9.43 46.52 6.05
N PRO A 670 9.39 47.76 5.47
CA PRO A 670 8.64 48.86 6.06
C PRO A 670 7.11 48.62 6.11
N GLY A 671 6.60 47.71 5.29
CA GLY A 671 5.18 47.30 5.29
C GLY A 671 4.84 46.12 6.18
N THR A 672 5.82 45.52 6.85
CA THR A 672 5.65 44.32 7.67
C THR A 672 5.42 44.68 9.14
N THR A 673 4.39 44.15 9.75
CA THR A 673 4.17 44.24 11.21
C THR A 673 4.95 43.12 11.90
N ILE A 674 5.83 43.50 12.84
CA ILE A 674 6.69 42.56 13.56
C ILE A 674 6.12 42.27 14.93
N VAL A 675 5.92 40.97 15.29
CA VAL A 675 5.54 40.53 16.64
C VAL A 675 6.56 39.52 17.11
N SER A 676 7.23 39.80 18.23
CA SER A 676 8.36 38.98 18.69
C SER A 676 8.10 38.40 20.07
N ILE A 677 8.50 37.15 20.28
CA ILE A 677 8.71 36.59 21.60
C ILE A 677 10.21 36.66 21.92
N GLY A 678 10.55 37.27 23.07
CA GLY A 678 11.93 37.35 23.51
C GLY A 678 12.04 37.62 25.03
N HIS A 679 13.22 37.37 25.55
CA HIS A 679 13.49 37.49 27.01
C HIS A 679 14.54 38.54 27.36
N ARG A 680 15.29 39.07 26.36
CA ARG A 680 16.34 40.02 26.56
C ARG A 680 15.80 41.45 26.74
N SER A 681 16.38 42.20 27.64
CA SER A 681 15.99 43.60 27.90
C SER A 681 16.26 44.52 26.71
N THR A 682 17.29 44.23 25.91
CA THR A 682 17.64 44.97 24.70
C THR A 682 16.54 44.99 23.63
N LEU A 683 15.66 43.95 23.62
CA LEU A 683 14.51 43.90 22.71
C LEU A 683 13.43 44.93 23.06
N VAL A 684 13.33 45.37 24.28
CA VAL A 684 12.32 46.37 24.72
C VAL A 684 12.51 47.69 23.93
N GLU A 685 13.73 48.14 23.76
CA GLU A 685 14.06 49.38 23.04
C GLU A 685 13.81 49.29 21.53
N LEU A 686 13.70 48.05 21.01
CA LEU A 686 13.50 47.78 19.59
C LEU A 686 12.01 47.60 19.21
N HIS A 687 11.11 47.60 20.20
CA HIS A 687 9.69 47.41 19.99
C HIS A 687 8.89 48.61 20.51
N ASP A 688 7.78 48.88 19.82
CA ASP A 688 6.93 50.04 20.08
C ASP A 688 5.81 49.75 21.07
N ALA A 689 5.52 48.45 21.35
CA ALA A 689 4.54 47.98 22.30
C ALA A 689 5.00 46.69 22.99
N ARG A 690 4.49 46.48 24.20
CA ARG A 690 4.84 45.31 25.02
C ARG A 690 3.58 44.63 25.53
N ILE A 691 3.53 43.28 25.40
CA ILE A 691 2.52 42.40 25.99
C ILE A 691 3.20 41.49 27.00
N GLU A 692 2.68 41.43 28.22
CA GLU A 692 3.21 40.52 29.26
C GLU A 692 2.20 39.42 29.57
N MET A 693 2.67 38.17 29.58
CA MET A 693 1.87 37.01 29.96
C MET A 693 1.82 36.92 31.51
N GLN A 694 0.72 37.30 32.11
CA GLN A 694 0.52 37.28 33.57
C GLN A 694 -0.29 36.03 33.98
N PRO A 695 0.09 35.38 35.12
CA PRO A 695 -0.67 34.25 35.65
C PRO A 695 -2.06 34.70 36.12
N SER A 696 -3.08 33.92 35.79
CA SER A 696 -4.47 34.11 36.25
C SER A 696 -4.81 33.09 37.34
N ASP A 697 -5.85 33.38 38.13
CA ASP A 697 -6.26 32.57 39.29
C ASP A 697 -6.63 31.11 38.93
N ASN A 698 -7.01 30.85 37.70
CA ASN A 698 -7.36 29.51 37.17
C ASN A 698 -6.14 28.72 36.66
N GLY A 699 -4.92 29.25 36.79
CA GLY A 699 -3.67 28.61 36.35
C GLY A 699 -3.39 28.76 34.84
N ALA A 700 -4.22 29.49 34.10
CA ALA A 700 -3.93 29.95 32.74
C ALA A 700 -3.14 31.28 32.78
N PHE A 701 -2.60 31.69 31.64
CA PHE A 701 -1.95 32.98 31.48
C PHE A 701 -2.80 33.92 30.63
N THR A 702 -2.84 35.18 31.02
CA THR A 702 -3.53 36.24 30.29
C THR A 702 -2.53 37.25 29.77
N PRO A 703 -2.48 37.52 28.45
CA PRO A 703 -1.67 38.57 27.89
C PRO A 703 -2.25 39.95 28.26
N VAL A 704 -1.44 40.82 28.80
CA VAL A 704 -1.79 42.17 29.25
C VAL A 704 -0.91 43.21 28.54
N ASN A 705 -1.50 44.26 28.00
CA ASN A 705 -0.74 45.36 27.40
C ASN A 705 -0.02 46.13 28.52
N MET A 706 1.29 46.28 28.38
CA MET A 706 2.11 47.07 29.29
C MET A 706 2.43 48.42 28.64
N PRO A 707 2.59 49.48 29.41
CA PRO A 707 3.10 50.74 28.89
C PRO A 707 4.49 50.52 28.26
N ALA A 708 4.77 51.25 27.17
CA ALA A 708 5.99 51.16 26.41
C ALA A 708 7.23 51.59 27.21
#